data_6e5a4c55ce05eb5a9b4f0c726225284d
#
_entry.id   6e5a4c55ce05eb5a9b4f0c726225284d
#
_cell.length_a   1.000
_cell.length_b   1.000
_cell.length_c   1.000
_cell.angle_alpha   90.00
_cell.angle_beta   90.00
_cell.angle_gamma   90.00
#
_symmetry.space_group_name_H-M   'P 1'
#
loop_
_entity.id
_entity.type
_entity.pdbx_description
1 polymer ?
#
loop_
_entity_poly.entity_id
_entity_poly.type
_entity_poly.pdbx_seq_one_letter_code
_entity_poly.pdbx_strand_id
1 'polypeptide(L)'
;MHSPSSTAGPRASLRATALAALAVSTSLLLHALPVQAAEPAASAAARSYQIQPGPLGPALMAFAAQAGVNLGMDLQQLGGMETRGLSGTFSVEDGFAQLLNTSGWTARRVGAGNYALEKLPAAARQAPSTAAAVPSPSAPAAAPAAAQATELAAITVTARTQNNLVAPSRQVTILEGQEVEQLRQGSDSLATMLSKVVPGMADSSHTITDYGQTLRGRNMLVLVDGVPLNTNRDSSRNLANINPADIEQIEVLRGSSAIYGSGAAGGIVSIRTKRPSGETRAETIVTGSAPLSRLRGAGLGGEVQHYLSGGGEVVDYSVSLGAKHMGGAFDAKGNRIAPEPSQGDLFDSSIYNASAKIGFKLDADQRLQLTASHYNAAQDTDYASDPAVARLPAGTAAARPIKGLVLADQNQIRNTMLGLDYENRDIAGSTLAAQLYYRDFFTRFAPFDARAVPVRGANVDQSMQNSEVFGGRLTLKTPLGASKKSLLIWGADFHQERTDMPIDIFDPRAYDASGGLVFNKTGRLVYMPPVTTRSIGAFAQLQHQFSDQWSAEGGLRYDRAQASFNDFTPLSQSRVPNPQSVNGGTVQYNAWTYNLGTVFTPVKGQEFYASYSQGFELPDIGVVVRNATPAFNLGNSNLQAVKTNTYEMGWRGKFSNVMANLSVFQSRSNLGAVQSFNNGLSLLRTREKIHGLEGGLDYFSDDDHWSAGGSFTWMKGRELPQAASGYQDMTGFRIPPLKLTAYVEYRPDARWSH
;
A
#
# COMPACT_ATOMS: atom_id res chain seq x y z
N MET A 1 -9.00 -29.98 52.01
CA MET A 1 -10.20 -29.11 52.05
C MET A 1 -9.74 -27.67 52.16
N HIS A 2 -9.55 -27.03 51.07
CA HIS A 2 -9.55 -25.58 50.84
C HIS A 2 -9.16 -25.30 49.39
N SER A 3 -10.13 -24.94 48.62
CA SER A 3 -9.93 -24.47 47.20
C SER A 3 -9.45 -23.03 47.21
N PRO A 4 -8.54 -22.62 46.37
CA PRO A 4 -8.30 -21.22 46.11
C PRO A 4 -9.15 -20.73 44.92
N SER A 5 -9.86 -19.64 45.16
CA SER A 5 -10.68 -18.88 44.23
C SER A 5 -9.82 -18.19 43.15
N SER A 6 -10.21 -18.38 41.88
CA SER A 6 -9.67 -17.62 40.74
C SER A 6 -10.37 -16.24 40.69
N THR A 7 -9.58 -15.18 40.78
CA THR A 7 -10.05 -13.82 40.51
C THR A 7 -9.92 -13.49 39.03
N ALA A 8 -11.03 -13.49 38.31
CA ALA A 8 -11.15 -12.91 36.97
C ALA A 8 -11.23 -11.39 37.06
N GLY A 9 -10.33 -10.68 36.39
CA GLY A 9 -10.35 -9.22 36.28
C GLY A 9 -11.45 -8.72 35.33
N PRO A 10 -11.91 -7.47 35.46
CA PRO A 10 -13.14 -6.99 34.83
C PRO A 10 -12.91 -6.60 33.35
N ARG A 11 -13.49 -7.37 32.44
CA ARG A 11 -13.62 -7.06 31.00
C ARG A 11 -14.95 -6.43 30.61
N ALA A 12 -15.73 -5.85 31.54
CA ALA A 12 -17.15 -5.55 31.33
C ALA A 12 -17.55 -4.06 31.36
N SER A 13 -16.64 -3.09 31.18
CA SER A 13 -17.03 -1.65 31.35
C SER A 13 -16.96 -0.76 30.08
N LEU A 14 -16.80 -1.28 28.88
CA LEU A 14 -16.70 -0.45 27.65
C LEU A 14 -17.95 -0.47 26.76
N ARG A 15 -19.04 -1.11 27.19
CA ARG A 15 -20.26 -1.23 26.38
C ARG A 15 -21.33 -0.15 26.59
N ALA A 16 -21.17 0.78 27.51
CA ALA A 16 -22.26 1.71 27.90
C ALA A 16 -22.07 3.17 27.46
N THR A 17 -20.94 3.57 26.84
CA THR A 17 -20.66 5.00 26.54
C THR A 17 -20.82 5.41 25.07
N ALA A 18 -21.20 4.53 24.19
CA ALA A 18 -21.24 4.80 22.74
C ALA A 18 -22.56 5.38 22.19
N LEU A 19 -23.57 5.63 23.01
CA LEU A 19 -24.92 6.04 22.55
C LEU A 19 -25.28 7.53 22.80
N ALA A 20 -24.35 8.34 23.30
CA ALA A 20 -24.72 9.70 23.78
C ALA A 20 -23.96 10.86 23.10
N ALA A 21 -23.53 10.76 21.84
CA ALA A 21 -22.81 11.87 21.17
C ALA A 21 -23.33 12.16 19.76
N LEU A 22 -24.54 12.67 19.67
CA LEU A 22 -25.08 13.24 18.43
C LEU A 22 -25.78 14.57 18.70
N ALA A 23 -25.03 15.63 18.91
CA ALA A 23 -25.46 17.03 18.71
C ALA A 23 -24.32 18.00 19.01
N VAL A 24 -23.64 18.59 18.03
CA VAL A 24 -22.94 19.88 18.18
C VAL A 24 -22.91 20.64 16.86
N SER A 25 -23.26 21.91 16.98
CA SER A 25 -23.48 22.96 15.99
C SER A 25 -22.18 23.57 15.43
N THR A 26 -22.27 24.10 14.21
CA THR A 26 -21.24 24.75 13.42
C THR A 26 -21.02 26.23 13.75
N SER A 27 -19.79 26.73 13.69
CA SER A 27 -19.45 28.13 13.47
C SER A 27 -18.14 28.26 12.68
N LEU A 28 -18.17 29.01 11.59
CA LEU A 28 -17.09 29.29 10.64
C LEU A 28 -16.27 30.54 11.01
N LEU A 29 -14.99 30.55 10.67
CA LEU A 29 -14.23 31.79 10.29
C LEU A 29 -12.97 31.48 9.47
N LEU A 30 -12.83 32.20 8.35
CA LEU A 30 -11.72 32.14 7.38
C LEU A 30 -10.56 33.06 7.76
N HIS A 31 -9.31 32.63 7.48
CA HIS A 31 -8.17 33.56 7.23
C HIS A 31 -7.17 32.93 6.25
N ALA A 32 -6.75 33.73 5.27
CA ALA A 32 -5.81 33.41 4.21
C ALA A 32 -4.40 34.01 4.49
N LEU A 33 -3.32 33.35 4.08
CA LEU A 33 -1.96 33.91 4.05
C LEU A 33 -1.14 33.43 2.82
N PRO A 34 -0.11 34.19 2.37
CA PRO A 34 0.44 34.15 1.03
C PRO A 34 1.64 33.23 0.79
N VAL A 35 1.92 32.99 -0.50
CA VAL A 35 2.98 32.12 -1.03
C VAL A 35 4.25 32.92 -1.34
N GLN A 36 5.42 32.37 -1.02
CA GLN A 36 6.73 32.90 -1.45
C GLN A 36 7.56 31.84 -2.20
N ALA A 37 8.25 32.28 -3.24
CA ALA A 37 9.05 31.48 -4.18
C ALA A 37 10.51 31.31 -3.71
N ALA A 38 11.19 30.25 -4.14
CA ALA A 38 12.56 29.90 -3.76
C ALA A 38 13.50 29.73 -4.98
N GLU A 39 14.72 30.15 -4.82
CA GLU A 39 15.87 30.17 -5.75
C GLU A 39 16.78 28.91 -5.76
N PRO A 40 17.76 28.78 -6.70
CA PRO A 40 18.34 27.50 -7.10
C PRO A 40 19.62 27.06 -6.34
N ALA A 41 20.03 25.79 -6.56
CA ALA A 41 20.97 25.02 -5.79
C ALA A 41 22.46 25.26 -6.10
N ALA A 42 23.31 25.06 -5.07
CA ALA A 42 24.77 25.13 -5.10
C ALA A 42 25.44 23.74 -5.25
N SER A 43 26.60 23.71 -5.92
CA SER A 43 27.47 22.58 -6.21
C SER A 43 28.15 21.99 -4.94
N ALA A 44 28.43 20.67 -4.95
CA ALA A 44 29.09 19.97 -3.85
C ALA A 44 30.57 20.43 -3.70
N ALA A 45 30.96 20.82 -2.46
CA ALA A 45 32.31 21.31 -2.16
C ALA A 45 33.35 20.18 -2.21
N ALA A 46 34.45 20.41 -2.92
CA ALA A 46 35.60 19.53 -2.97
C ALA A 46 36.35 19.51 -1.62
N ARG A 47 36.83 18.32 -1.19
CA ARG A 47 37.59 18.08 0.05
C ARG A 47 38.90 17.41 -0.26
N SER A 48 39.90 17.58 0.64
CA SER A 48 41.20 16.92 0.51
C SER A 48 41.11 15.48 1.03
N TYR A 49 41.59 14.54 0.22
CA TYR A 49 41.63 13.10 0.52
C TYR A 49 43.05 12.55 0.37
N GLN A 50 43.37 11.52 1.16
CA GLN A 50 44.63 10.81 1.07
C GLN A 50 44.38 9.31 1.23
N ILE A 51 44.40 8.58 0.11
CA ILE A 51 44.20 7.14 0.04
C ILE A 51 45.47 6.50 -0.51
N GLN A 52 46.00 5.53 0.21
CA GLN A 52 47.25 4.84 -0.19
C GLN A 52 47.03 3.94 -1.43
N PRO A 53 48.04 3.78 -2.29
CA PRO A 53 48.01 2.76 -3.34
C PRO A 53 47.85 1.35 -2.74
N GLY A 54 47.18 0.47 -3.47
CA GLY A 54 46.98 -0.91 -3.04
C GLY A 54 45.70 -1.56 -3.59
N PRO A 55 45.20 -2.63 -2.98
CA PRO A 55 44.01 -3.32 -3.42
C PRO A 55 42.79 -2.38 -3.54
N LEU A 56 42.10 -2.44 -4.68
CA LEU A 56 41.04 -1.48 -5.04
C LEU A 56 39.88 -1.47 -4.04
N GLY A 57 39.42 -2.64 -3.59
CA GLY A 57 38.32 -2.74 -2.64
C GLY A 57 38.56 -1.99 -1.33
N PRO A 58 39.65 -2.28 -0.59
CA PRO A 58 40.02 -1.54 0.62
C PRO A 58 40.24 -0.02 0.39
N ALA A 59 40.81 0.36 -0.74
CA ALA A 59 41.02 1.77 -1.09
C ALA A 59 39.69 2.52 -1.29
N LEU A 60 38.73 1.92 -1.96
CA LEU A 60 37.37 2.47 -2.15
C LEU A 60 36.61 2.59 -0.82
N MET A 61 36.76 1.61 0.07
CA MET A 61 36.15 1.68 1.41
C MET A 61 36.78 2.80 2.27
N ALA A 62 38.11 2.95 2.22
CA ALA A 62 38.82 4.03 2.92
C ALA A 62 38.40 5.41 2.40
N PHE A 63 38.25 5.56 1.08
CA PHE A 63 37.76 6.79 0.47
C PHE A 63 36.32 7.10 0.86
N ALA A 64 35.42 6.12 0.77
CA ALA A 64 34.02 6.28 1.16
C ALA A 64 33.89 6.71 2.62
N ALA A 65 34.70 6.12 3.53
CA ALA A 65 34.74 6.49 4.95
C ALA A 65 35.23 7.93 5.16
N GLN A 66 36.32 8.35 4.46
CA GLN A 66 36.82 9.73 4.55
C GLN A 66 35.84 10.75 3.94
N ALA A 67 35.13 10.36 2.89
CA ALA A 67 34.14 11.19 2.22
C ALA A 67 32.82 11.29 3.01
N GLY A 68 32.60 10.41 3.99
CA GLY A 68 31.37 10.33 4.75
C GLY A 68 30.19 9.80 3.91
N VAL A 69 30.47 8.90 2.95
CA VAL A 69 29.48 8.32 2.05
C VAL A 69 29.45 6.79 2.18
N ASN A 70 28.35 6.18 1.82
CA ASN A 70 28.20 4.73 1.77
C ASN A 70 28.46 4.24 0.35
N LEU A 71 29.25 3.18 0.20
CA LEU A 71 29.51 2.54 -1.07
C LEU A 71 29.01 1.09 -1.04
N GLY A 72 28.00 0.81 -1.85
CA GLY A 72 27.53 -0.56 -2.08
C GLY A 72 28.43 -1.24 -3.12
N MET A 73 29.15 -2.28 -2.71
CA MET A 73 30.01 -3.05 -3.59
C MET A 73 30.12 -4.52 -3.15
N ASP A 74 30.38 -5.39 -4.11
CA ASP A 74 30.80 -6.77 -3.87
C ASP A 74 32.33 -6.85 -3.99
N LEU A 75 32.99 -7.01 -2.85
CA LEU A 75 34.45 -7.09 -2.76
C LEU A 75 35.05 -8.27 -3.55
N GLN A 76 34.29 -9.34 -3.78
CA GLN A 76 34.77 -10.51 -4.55
C GLN A 76 34.92 -10.20 -6.04
N GLN A 77 34.10 -9.29 -6.57
CA GLN A 77 34.19 -8.88 -7.99
C GLN A 77 35.38 -7.94 -8.27
N LEU A 78 35.97 -7.35 -7.23
CA LEU A 78 37.16 -6.50 -7.31
C LEU A 78 38.44 -7.25 -6.96
N GLY A 79 38.38 -8.57 -6.75
CA GLY A 79 39.49 -9.41 -6.37
C GLY A 79 40.66 -9.31 -7.37
N GLY A 80 41.86 -8.96 -6.90
CA GLY A 80 43.05 -8.82 -7.70
C GLY A 80 43.22 -7.49 -8.43
N MET A 81 42.29 -6.54 -8.29
CA MET A 81 42.43 -5.18 -8.83
C MET A 81 43.15 -4.26 -7.85
N GLU A 82 44.06 -3.43 -8.37
CA GLU A 82 44.79 -2.45 -7.61
C GLU A 82 44.51 -1.02 -8.10
N THR A 83 44.63 -0.06 -7.17
CA THR A 83 44.56 1.37 -7.48
C THR A 83 45.86 2.08 -7.13
N ARG A 84 46.14 3.17 -7.84
CA ARG A 84 47.31 4.04 -7.54
C ARG A 84 47.10 4.93 -6.32
N GLY A 85 45.93 4.78 -5.66
CA GLY A 85 45.54 5.65 -4.55
C GLY A 85 45.02 7.00 -5.01
N LEU A 86 44.73 7.88 -4.05
CA LEU A 86 44.19 9.22 -4.31
C LEU A 86 44.84 10.21 -3.33
N SER A 87 45.43 11.30 -3.85
CA SER A 87 45.95 12.38 -3.00
C SER A 87 45.64 13.73 -3.65
N GLY A 88 44.91 14.59 -2.93
CA GLY A 88 44.51 15.90 -3.42
C GLY A 88 43.06 16.26 -3.06
N THR A 89 42.61 17.37 -3.65
CA THR A 89 41.26 17.91 -3.41
C THR A 89 40.33 17.49 -4.55
N PHE A 90 39.29 16.73 -4.22
CA PHE A 90 38.33 16.15 -5.18
C PHE A 90 36.90 16.33 -4.67
N SER A 91 35.93 16.34 -5.60
CA SER A 91 34.56 15.99 -5.26
C SER A 91 34.47 14.49 -4.97
N VAL A 92 33.37 14.03 -4.37
CA VAL A 92 33.18 12.60 -4.08
C VAL A 92 33.11 11.78 -5.40
N GLU A 93 32.45 12.33 -6.41
CA GLU A 93 32.31 11.72 -7.71
C GLU A 93 33.68 11.62 -8.42
N ASP A 94 34.46 12.68 -8.43
CA ASP A 94 35.80 12.69 -9.06
C ASP A 94 36.77 11.77 -8.32
N GLY A 95 36.68 11.71 -6.99
CA GLY A 95 37.50 10.80 -6.17
C GLY A 95 37.22 9.32 -6.50
N PHE A 96 35.96 8.94 -6.63
CA PHE A 96 35.60 7.59 -7.09
C PHE A 96 36.05 7.34 -8.53
N ALA A 97 35.85 8.29 -9.44
CA ALA A 97 36.30 8.16 -10.84
C ALA A 97 37.80 7.94 -10.94
N GLN A 98 38.59 8.65 -10.13
CA GLN A 98 40.04 8.52 -10.11
C GLN A 98 40.52 7.16 -9.55
N LEU A 99 39.89 6.69 -8.46
CA LEU A 99 40.22 5.39 -7.88
C LEU A 99 39.83 4.21 -8.78
N LEU A 100 38.74 4.36 -9.52
CA LEU A 100 38.20 3.35 -10.44
C LEU A 100 38.79 3.43 -11.85
N ASN A 101 39.64 4.42 -12.10
CA ASN A 101 40.26 4.60 -13.41
C ASN A 101 40.98 3.31 -13.86
N THR A 102 40.68 2.83 -15.05
CA THR A 102 41.19 1.58 -15.64
C THR A 102 40.59 0.27 -15.04
N SER A 103 39.76 0.31 -14.02
CA SER A 103 39.16 -0.90 -13.40
C SER A 103 38.04 -1.52 -14.25
N GLY A 104 37.45 -0.78 -15.16
CA GLY A 104 36.21 -1.17 -15.88
C GLY A 104 34.93 -1.02 -15.04
N TRP A 105 35.03 -0.31 -13.89
CA TRP A 105 33.91 0.00 -13.01
C TRP A 105 33.71 1.50 -12.90
N THR A 106 32.50 1.89 -12.53
CA THR A 106 32.14 3.27 -12.19
C THR A 106 31.31 3.27 -10.90
N ALA A 107 31.45 4.35 -10.11
CA ALA A 107 30.59 4.54 -8.94
C ALA A 107 29.43 5.47 -9.32
N ARG A 108 28.24 4.94 -9.35
CA ARG A 108 27.02 5.70 -9.60
C ARG A 108 26.37 6.10 -8.29
N ARG A 109 26.03 7.36 -8.18
CA ARG A 109 25.26 7.87 -7.04
C ARG A 109 23.83 7.33 -7.08
N VAL A 110 23.44 6.57 -6.06
CA VAL A 110 22.10 5.95 -5.93
C VAL A 110 21.24 6.65 -4.89
N GLY A 111 21.80 7.64 -4.18
CA GLY A 111 21.09 8.46 -3.19
C GLY A 111 22.03 9.50 -2.56
N ALA A 112 21.56 10.34 -1.65
CA ALA A 112 22.41 11.29 -0.94
C ALA A 112 23.41 10.53 -0.06
N GLY A 113 24.69 10.69 -0.37
CA GLY A 113 25.76 10.00 0.33
C GLY A 113 25.80 8.48 0.09
N ASN A 114 25.04 7.93 -0.86
CA ASN A 114 25.04 6.51 -1.21
C ASN A 114 25.45 6.30 -2.65
N TYR A 115 26.44 5.43 -2.87
CA TYR A 115 27.00 5.08 -4.17
C TYR A 115 26.95 3.56 -4.37
N ALA A 116 26.77 3.11 -5.62
CA ALA A 116 26.87 1.71 -6.02
C ALA A 116 27.90 1.57 -7.13
N LEU A 117 28.70 0.51 -7.10
CA LEU A 117 29.59 0.17 -8.20
C LEU A 117 28.85 -0.53 -9.32
N GLU A 118 29.03 -0.03 -10.54
CA GLU A 118 28.48 -0.60 -11.76
C GLU A 118 29.63 -0.91 -12.74
N LYS A 119 29.53 -2.09 -13.40
CA LYS A 119 30.49 -2.47 -14.44
C LYS A 119 30.17 -1.72 -15.72
N LEU A 120 31.17 -1.04 -16.29
CA LEU A 120 31.04 -0.36 -17.59
C LEU A 120 30.75 -1.39 -18.69
N PRO A 121 29.77 -1.17 -19.59
CA PRO A 121 29.53 -2.03 -20.72
C PRO A 121 30.79 -2.04 -21.62
N ALA A 122 31.19 -3.22 -22.06
CA ALA A 122 32.26 -3.31 -23.05
C ALA A 122 31.84 -2.53 -24.30
N ALA A 123 32.66 -1.58 -24.71
CA ALA A 123 32.40 -0.69 -25.84
C ALA A 123 31.95 -1.49 -27.06
N ALA A 124 30.76 -1.17 -27.57
CA ALA A 124 30.20 -1.77 -28.76
C ALA A 124 31.12 -1.44 -29.97
N ARG A 125 31.75 -2.46 -30.52
CA ARG A 125 32.37 -2.39 -31.86
C ARG A 125 31.24 -2.26 -32.87
N GLN A 126 31.24 -1.17 -33.61
CA GLN A 126 30.39 -0.94 -34.77
C GLN A 126 30.68 -1.97 -35.89
N ALA A 127 29.64 -2.51 -36.47
CA ALA A 127 29.64 -3.02 -37.84
C ALA A 127 28.21 -2.93 -38.43
N PRO A 128 28.07 -2.81 -39.76
CA PRO A 128 27.05 -1.97 -40.39
C PRO A 128 25.79 -2.70 -40.84
N SER A 129 24.76 -1.84 -41.03
CA SER A 129 23.44 -2.05 -41.65
C SER A 129 23.46 -2.83 -42.98
N THR A 130 22.48 -3.71 -43.18
CA THR A 130 21.81 -3.89 -44.48
C THR A 130 20.32 -4.19 -44.28
N ALA A 131 19.53 -3.42 -45.00
CA ALA A 131 18.11 -3.51 -45.14
C ALA A 131 17.70 -4.56 -46.19
N ALA A 132 16.53 -5.21 -46.03
CA ALA A 132 15.76 -5.68 -47.17
C ALA A 132 14.27 -5.78 -46.80
N ALA A 133 13.46 -5.38 -47.73
CA ALA A 133 12.01 -5.10 -47.65
C ALA A 133 11.14 -6.23 -48.23
N VAL A 134 9.90 -6.37 -47.65
CA VAL A 134 8.56 -6.60 -48.24
C VAL A 134 8.32 -7.83 -49.18
N PRO A 135 7.20 -8.52 -49.25
CA PRO A 135 5.86 -7.94 -49.49
C PRO A 135 4.66 -8.60 -48.78
N SER A 136 3.56 -7.83 -48.74
CA SER A 136 2.18 -8.31 -48.57
C SER A 136 1.62 -9.04 -49.82
N PRO A 137 0.54 -9.84 -49.65
CA PRO A 137 -0.67 -9.46 -50.35
C PRO A 137 -2.03 -9.80 -49.65
N SER A 138 -2.95 -8.82 -49.78
CA SER A 138 -4.36 -8.96 -50.31
C SER A 138 -5.40 -9.86 -49.62
N ALA A 139 -6.47 -9.19 -49.22
CA ALA A 139 -7.82 -9.70 -48.96
C ALA A 139 -8.52 -10.25 -50.22
N PRO A 140 -9.69 -10.93 -50.17
CA PRO A 140 -10.96 -10.25 -49.84
C PRO A 140 -12.11 -11.06 -49.17
N ALA A 141 -13.04 -10.28 -48.59
CA ALA A 141 -14.49 -10.35 -48.67
C ALA A 141 -15.29 -11.50 -48.07
N ALA A 142 -16.19 -11.20 -47.17
CA ALA A 142 -17.62 -11.01 -47.27
C ALA A 142 -18.26 -11.09 -45.87
N ALA A 143 -19.10 -10.12 -45.59
CA ALA A 143 -19.91 -10.03 -44.36
C ALA A 143 -21.10 -11.03 -44.40
N PRO A 144 -21.58 -11.43 -43.22
CA PRO A 144 -23.00 -11.28 -42.96
C PRO A 144 -23.35 -10.68 -41.60
N ALA A 145 -24.40 -9.88 -41.67
CA ALA A 145 -25.42 -9.55 -40.66
C ALA A 145 -24.97 -9.10 -39.24
N ALA A 146 -25.28 -7.83 -38.99
CA ALA A 146 -25.26 -7.14 -37.71
C ALA A 146 -25.90 -7.94 -36.58
N ALA A 147 -25.07 -8.40 -35.64
CA ALA A 147 -25.49 -8.65 -34.27
C ALA A 147 -25.49 -7.31 -33.53
N GLN A 148 -26.55 -7.02 -32.81
CA GLN A 148 -26.70 -5.82 -32.00
C GLN A 148 -25.51 -5.71 -31.08
N ALA A 149 -24.70 -4.64 -31.25
CA ALA A 149 -23.62 -4.29 -30.36
C ALA A 149 -24.20 -4.15 -28.94
N THR A 150 -23.82 -5.05 -28.07
CA THR A 150 -24.04 -4.90 -26.63
C THR A 150 -23.31 -3.62 -26.24
N GLU A 151 -24.04 -2.60 -25.84
CA GLU A 151 -23.51 -1.34 -25.38
C GLU A 151 -22.61 -1.64 -24.16
N LEU A 152 -21.30 -1.63 -24.38
CA LEU A 152 -20.34 -1.71 -23.28
C LEU A 152 -20.68 -0.63 -22.27
N ALA A 153 -21.03 -1.03 -21.06
CA ALA A 153 -21.42 -0.13 -20.01
C ALA A 153 -20.35 0.96 -19.86
N ALA A 154 -20.75 2.22 -19.95
CA ALA A 154 -19.88 3.34 -19.71
C ALA A 154 -19.18 3.10 -18.38
N ILE A 155 -17.86 3.36 -18.32
CA ILE A 155 -17.07 3.30 -17.07
C ILE A 155 -17.75 4.23 -16.07
N THR A 156 -18.62 3.66 -15.25
CA THR A 156 -19.37 4.40 -14.25
C THR A 156 -18.63 4.22 -12.95
N VAL A 157 -17.96 5.29 -12.50
CA VAL A 157 -17.33 5.34 -11.18
C VAL A 157 -18.43 5.25 -10.13
N THR A 158 -18.51 4.11 -9.48
CA THR A 158 -19.38 3.91 -8.34
C THR A 158 -18.54 3.69 -7.07
N ALA A 159 -17.80 4.73 -6.66
CA ALA A 159 -17.48 4.80 -5.23
C ALA A 159 -18.82 4.81 -4.50
N ARG A 160 -19.12 3.82 -3.67
CA ARG A 160 -20.34 3.64 -2.83
C ARG A 160 -21.43 4.73 -2.85
N THR A 161 -21.33 5.58 -3.80
CA THR A 161 -22.25 6.65 -4.15
C THR A 161 -22.75 6.38 -5.56
N GLN A 162 -23.71 5.45 -5.69
CA GLN A 162 -24.55 5.41 -6.89
C GLN A 162 -24.97 6.84 -7.22
N ASN A 163 -24.76 7.25 -8.49
CA ASN A 163 -25.11 8.55 -9.04
C ASN A 163 -24.18 9.71 -8.64
N ASN A 164 -22.95 9.70 -9.15
CA ASN A 164 -22.23 10.95 -9.35
C ASN A 164 -22.90 11.71 -10.49
N LEU A 165 -23.25 12.97 -10.25
CA LEU A 165 -23.85 13.84 -11.26
C LEU A 165 -22.89 14.17 -12.39
N VAL A 166 -21.58 14.11 -12.12
CA VAL A 166 -20.50 14.51 -13.04
C VAL A 166 -19.46 13.40 -13.18
N ALA A 167 -18.83 13.34 -14.35
CA ALA A 167 -17.70 12.45 -14.59
C ALA A 167 -16.53 12.78 -13.65
N PRO A 168 -15.69 11.80 -13.25
CA PRO A 168 -14.57 12.04 -12.36
C PRO A 168 -13.55 12.99 -12.99
N SER A 169 -13.15 14.02 -12.24
CA SER A 169 -12.14 15.00 -12.64
C SER A 169 -10.69 14.50 -12.46
N ARG A 170 -10.50 13.19 -12.35
CA ARG A 170 -9.21 12.52 -12.10
C ARG A 170 -9.19 11.13 -12.71
N GLN A 171 -8.01 10.52 -12.76
CA GLN A 171 -7.89 9.15 -13.24
C GLN A 171 -8.47 8.16 -12.25
N VAL A 172 -9.29 7.24 -12.74
CA VAL A 172 -9.91 6.14 -11.99
C VAL A 172 -9.67 4.84 -12.75
N THR A 173 -9.43 3.76 -12.02
CA THR A 173 -9.44 2.38 -12.54
C THR A 173 -10.55 1.64 -11.82
N ILE A 174 -11.41 1.00 -12.58
CA ILE A 174 -12.46 0.12 -12.05
C ILE A 174 -12.17 -1.27 -12.59
N LEU A 175 -12.16 -2.25 -11.69
CA LEU A 175 -12.06 -3.67 -12.02
C LEU A 175 -13.35 -4.33 -11.58
N GLU A 176 -14.10 -4.85 -12.53
CA GLU A 176 -15.33 -5.58 -12.25
C GLU A 176 -15.03 -7.04 -11.87
N GLY A 177 -16.00 -7.73 -11.27
CA GLY A 177 -15.80 -9.07 -10.74
C GLY A 177 -15.20 -10.07 -11.73
N GLN A 178 -15.55 -9.98 -13.01
CA GLN A 178 -14.99 -10.85 -14.05
C GLN A 178 -13.49 -10.57 -14.29
N GLU A 179 -13.09 -9.31 -14.33
CA GLU A 179 -11.68 -8.93 -14.47
C GLU A 179 -10.86 -9.34 -13.23
N VAL A 180 -11.45 -9.17 -12.03
CA VAL A 180 -10.84 -9.62 -10.77
C VAL A 180 -10.61 -11.12 -10.80
N GLU A 181 -11.59 -11.91 -11.31
CA GLU A 181 -11.47 -13.36 -11.43
C GLU A 181 -10.36 -13.78 -12.43
N GLN A 182 -10.27 -13.09 -13.57
CA GLN A 182 -9.19 -13.32 -14.55
C GLN A 182 -7.80 -13.02 -13.95
N LEU A 183 -7.66 -11.90 -13.23
CA LEU A 183 -6.42 -11.54 -12.56
C LEU A 183 -6.03 -12.54 -11.48
N ARG A 184 -7.01 -13.09 -10.76
CA ARG A 184 -6.84 -14.13 -9.74
C ARG A 184 -6.24 -15.41 -10.30
N GLN A 185 -6.52 -15.77 -11.56
CA GLN A 185 -5.90 -16.92 -12.23
C GLN A 185 -4.39 -16.74 -12.42
N GLY A 186 -3.91 -15.50 -12.49
CA GLY A 186 -2.49 -15.16 -12.67
C GLY A 186 -1.74 -14.81 -11.38
N SER A 187 -2.41 -14.66 -10.24
CA SER A 187 -1.78 -14.31 -8.97
C SER A 187 -2.68 -14.58 -7.78
N ASP A 188 -2.10 -15.09 -6.71
CA ASP A 188 -2.75 -15.33 -5.42
C ASP A 188 -2.81 -14.09 -4.51
N SER A 189 -2.09 -13.04 -4.84
CA SER A 189 -1.97 -11.82 -4.04
C SER A 189 -2.73 -10.66 -4.67
N LEU A 190 -3.68 -10.09 -3.95
CA LEU A 190 -4.42 -8.90 -4.38
C LEU A 190 -3.47 -7.72 -4.67
N ALA A 191 -2.43 -7.56 -3.85
CA ALA A 191 -1.40 -6.54 -4.02
C ALA A 191 -0.68 -6.70 -5.37
N THR A 192 -0.30 -7.93 -5.74
CA THR A 192 0.32 -8.26 -7.03
C THR A 192 -0.66 -8.06 -8.19
N MET A 193 -1.93 -8.48 -8.04
CA MET A 193 -2.96 -8.28 -9.06
C MET A 193 -3.13 -6.78 -9.39
N LEU A 194 -3.32 -5.96 -8.37
CA LEU A 194 -3.48 -4.51 -8.54
C LEU A 194 -2.23 -3.86 -9.12
N SER A 195 -1.05 -4.30 -8.70
CA SER A 195 0.19 -3.75 -9.24
C SER A 195 0.33 -3.98 -10.74
N LYS A 196 -0.21 -5.07 -11.29
CA LYS A 196 -0.15 -5.36 -12.73
C LYS A 196 -1.06 -4.47 -13.58
N VAL A 197 -2.25 -4.13 -13.08
CA VAL A 197 -3.28 -3.47 -13.89
C VAL A 197 -3.54 -2.01 -13.52
N VAL A 198 -3.13 -1.58 -12.33
CA VAL A 198 -3.30 -0.19 -11.89
C VAL A 198 -2.06 0.62 -12.21
N PRO A 199 -2.10 1.55 -13.19
CA PRO A 199 -1.00 2.47 -13.44
C PRO A 199 -0.66 3.26 -12.17
N GLY A 200 0.63 3.44 -11.91
CA GLY A 200 1.13 4.16 -10.73
C GLY A 200 1.16 3.37 -9.42
N MET A 201 0.70 2.12 -9.41
CA MET A 201 0.82 1.26 -8.23
C MET A 201 2.17 0.54 -8.22
N ALA A 202 2.86 0.60 -7.09
CA ALA A 202 4.11 -0.14 -6.86
C ALA A 202 3.84 -1.65 -6.75
N ASP A 203 4.86 -2.46 -7.03
CA ASP A 203 4.73 -3.91 -6.88
C ASP A 203 4.61 -4.34 -5.41
N SER A 204 4.02 -5.51 -5.21
CA SER A 204 4.00 -6.18 -3.92
C SER A 204 5.42 -6.53 -3.48
N SER A 205 5.70 -6.40 -2.19
CA SER A 205 6.95 -6.91 -1.59
C SER A 205 6.92 -8.42 -1.33
N HIS A 206 5.78 -9.08 -1.54
CA HIS A 206 5.51 -10.47 -1.18
C HIS A 206 5.77 -10.81 0.31
N THR A 207 5.86 -9.79 1.15
CA THR A 207 5.89 -9.98 2.60
C THR A 207 4.47 -10.13 3.15
N ILE A 208 4.36 -10.63 4.38
CA ILE A 208 3.06 -10.79 5.06
C ILE A 208 2.24 -9.50 5.14
N THR A 209 2.88 -8.34 4.95
CA THR A 209 2.27 -7.02 5.09
C THR A 209 2.29 -6.18 3.82
N ASP A 210 2.77 -6.72 2.70
CA ASP A 210 3.00 -5.97 1.45
C ASP A 210 3.72 -4.63 1.68
N TYR A 211 4.74 -4.65 2.55
CA TYR A 211 5.46 -3.47 2.97
C TYR A 211 5.98 -2.66 1.79
N GLY A 212 5.73 -1.35 1.82
CA GLY A 212 6.22 -0.41 0.82
C GLY A 212 5.37 -0.29 -0.44
N GLN A 213 4.27 -1.03 -0.59
CA GLN A 213 3.38 -0.83 -1.71
C GLN A 213 2.72 0.56 -1.64
N THR A 214 2.85 1.33 -2.70
CA THR A 214 2.37 2.71 -2.79
C THR A 214 1.56 2.93 -4.06
N LEU A 215 0.73 3.96 -4.06
CA LEU A 215 0.07 4.48 -5.25
C LEU A 215 0.66 5.85 -5.59
N ARG A 216 1.27 5.98 -6.77
CA ARG A 216 2.00 7.19 -7.20
C ARG A 216 3.09 7.63 -6.19
N GLY A 217 3.78 6.64 -5.56
CA GLY A 217 4.84 6.86 -4.60
C GLY A 217 4.39 7.34 -3.22
N ARG A 218 3.09 7.30 -2.93
CA ARG A 218 2.49 7.70 -1.66
C ARG A 218 1.60 6.62 -1.08
N ASN A 219 1.34 6.71 0.22
CA ASN A 219 0.41 5.83 0.90
C ASN A 219 -1.00 5.98 0.32
N MET A 220 -1.74 4.89 0.33
CA MET A 220 -3.12 4.81 -0.16
C MET A 220 -4.07 4.43 0.98
N LEU A 221 -5.28 4.94 0.93
CA LEU A 221 -6.37 4.51 1.80
C LEU A 221 -7.02 3.26 1.20
N VAL A 222 -7.05 2.18 1.93
CA VAL A 222 -7.72 0.93 1.52
C VAL A 222 -9.02 0.80 2.28
N LEU A 223 -10.10 0.62 1.55
CA LEU A 223 -11.46 0.44 2.10
C LEU A 223 -12.01 -0.92 1.65
N VAL A 224 -12.57 -1.68 2.56
CA VAL A 224 -13.39 -2.87 2.24
C VAL A 224 -14.81 -2.60 2.71
N ASP A 225 -15.76 -2.62 1.77
CA ASP A 225 -17.15 -2.24 2.04
C ASP A 225 -17.27 -0.91 2.82
N GLY A 226 -16.36 0.06 2.54
CA GLY A 226 -16.28 1.37 3.18
C GLY A 226 -15.57 1.40 4.54
N VAL A 227 -15.15 0.26 5.08
CA VAL A 227 -14.39 0.17 6.33
C VAL A 227 -12.90 0.38 6.05
N PRO A 228 -12.22 1.34 6.70
CA PRO A 228 -10.79 1.55 6.51
C PRO A 228 -9.98 0.38 7.05
N LEU A 229 -9.01 -0.09 6.26
CA LEU A 229 -8.06 -1.13 6.70
C LEU A 229 -6.74 -0.55 7.24
N ASN A 230 -6.45 0.72 7.00
CA ASN A 230 -5.26 1.38 7.49
C ASN A 230 -5.17 1.33 9.02
N THR A 231 -3.96 1.31 9.57
CA THR A 231 -3.71 1.24 11.01
C THR A 231 -2.77 2.36 11.48
N ASN A 232 -2.74 2.62 12.78
CA ASN A 232 -1.83 3.60 13.43
C ASN A 232 -0.34 3.26 13.26
N ARG A 233 -0.01 2.04 12.86
CA ARG A 233 1.37 1.61 12.69
C ARG A 233 1.87 1.86 11.26
N ASP A 234 1.04 1.59 10.26
CA ASP A 234 1.39 1.77 8.85
C ASP A 234 0.16 1.72 7.97
N SER A 235 0.04 2.66 7.06
CA SER A 235 -1.09 2.78 6.16
C SER A 235 -1.00 1.85 4.93
N SER A 236 0.18 1.29 4.61
CA SER A 236 0.41 0.58 3.35
C SER A 236 0.29 -0.96 3.43
N ARG A 237 -0.15 -1.54 4.54
CA ARG A 237 -0.02 -2.98 4.84
C ARG A 237 -1.33 -3.74 4.86
N ASN A 238 -2.26 -3.48 3.95
CA ASN A 238 -3.64 -3.91 4.20
C ASN A 238 -4.27 -4.79 3.12
N LEU A 239 -3.56 -5.11 2.03
CA LEU A 239 -4.12 -5.93 0.96
C LEU A 239 -3.98 -7.44 1.19
N ALA A 240 -3.04 -7.87 2.03
CA ALA A 240 -2.75 -9.29 2.26
C ALA A 240 -3.84 -10.05 3.05
N ASN A 241 -4.79 -9.35 3.68
CA ASN A 241 -5.86 -9.96 4.49
C ASN A 241 -7.23 -9.96 3.79
N ILE A 242 -7.25 -9.91 2.47
CA ILE A 242 -8.46 -9.92 1.66
C ILE A 242 -8.38 -11.09 0.69
N ASN A 243 -9.40 -11.96 0.69
CA ASN A 243 -9.49 -12.99 -0.34
C ASN A 243 -10.03 -12.39 -1.63
N PRO A 244 -9.26 -12.43 -2.75
CA PRO A 244 -9.73 -11.91 -4.03
C PRO A 244 -11.02 -12.59 -4.55
N ALA A 245 -11.29 -13.84 -4.17
CA ALA A 245 -12.51 -14.55 -4.57
C ALA A 245 -13.81 -13.97 -3.99
N ASP A 246 -13.71 -13.19 -2.91
CA ASP A 246 -14.85 -12.51 -2.29
C ASP A 246 -15.16 -11.14 -2.92
N ILE A 247 -14.35 -10.70 -3.87
CA ILE A 247 -14.44 -9.35 -4.43
C ILE A 247 -15.47 -9.30 -5.56
N GLU A 248 -16.35 -8.30 -5.51
CA GLU A 248 -17.29 -7.95 -6.57
C GLU A 248 -16.71 -6.86 -7.48
N GLN A 249 -16.04 -5.86 -6.90
CA GLN A 249 -15.50 -4.72 -7.64
C GLN A 249 -14.35 -4.08 -6.86
N ILE A 250 -13.38 -3.58 -7.60
CA ILE A 250 -12.32 -2.72 -7.04
C ILE A 250 -12.33 -1.40 -7.79
N GLU A 251 -12.35 -0.30 -7.05
CA GLU A 251 -12.20 1.04 -7.59
C GLU A 251 -10.93 1.68 -7.04
N VAL A 252 -10.07 2.15 -7.93
CA VAL A 252 -8.84 2.85 -7.57
C VAL A 252 -8.92 4.29 -8.04
N LEU A 253 -9.14 5.19 -7.09
CA LEU A 253 -9.20 6.63 -7.30
C LEU A 253 -7.81 7.22 -7.01
N ARG A 254 -7.20 7.90 -7.98
CA ARG A 254 -5.88 8.53 -7.79
C ARG A 254 -6.03 9.91 -7.19
N GLY A 255 -5.10 10.24 -6.28
CA GLY A 255 -5.17 11.46 -5.50
C GLY A 255 -6.24 11.45 -4.41
N SER A 256 -6.26 12.48 -3.60
CA SER A 256 -7.15 12.61 -2.44
C SER A 256 -8.53 13.12 -2.82
N SER A 257 -9.51 12.89 -1.97
CA SER A 257 -10.85 13.45 -2.10
C SER A 257 -11.32 13.97 -0.73
N ALA A 258 -12.03 15.09 -0.70
CA ALA A 258 -12.60 15.65 0.53
C ALA A 258 -13.60 14.69 1.21
N ILE A 259 -14.22 13.79 0.46
CA ILE A 259 -15.15 12.80 1.01
C ILE A 259 -14.45 11.82 1.97
N TYR A 260 -13.14 11.54 1.75
CA TYR A 260 -12.39 10.57 2.54
C TYR A 260 -11.37 11.27 3.45
N GLY A 261 -11.08 10.67 4.60
CA GLY A 261 -10.21 11.25 5.63
C GLY A 261 -8.72 10.96 5.42
N SER A 262 -8.02 10.81 6.54
CA SER A 262 -6.59 10.54 6.59
C SER A 262 -6.17 9.28 5.81
N GLY A 263 -4.94 9.28 5.29
CA GLY A 263 -4.32 8.12 4.63
C GLY A 263 -4.47 8.08 3.11
N ALA A 264 -5.20 9.00 2.49
CA ALA A 264 -5.47 9.01 1.05
C ALA A 264 -4.49 9.89 0.23
N ALA A 265 -3.23 10.05 0.63
CA ALA A 265 -2.30 10.95 -0.05
C ALA A 265 -1.96 10.50 -1.48
N GLY A 266 -1.83 9.22 -1.74
CA GLY A 266 -1.61 8.63 -3.08
C GLY A 266 -2.91 8.37 -3.82
N GLY A 267 -3.96 8.05 -3.08
CA GLY A 267 -5.26 7.71 -3.62
C GLY A 267 -6.03 6.76 -2.70
N ILE A 268 -7.09 6.21 -3.23
CA ILE A 268 -8.03 5.37 -2.51
C ILE A 268 -8.23 4.07 -3.31
N VAL A 269 -8.10 2.94 -2.64
CA VAL A 269 -8.45 1.61 -3.15
C VAL A 269 -9.74 1.19 -2.43
N SER A 270 -10.85 1.26 -3.11
CA SER A 270 -12.17 0.87 -2.57
C SER A 270 -12.54 -0.50 -3.10
N ILE A 271 -12.65 -1.46 -2.21
CA ILE A 271 -12.98 -2.84 -2.50
C ILE A 271 -14.40 -3.10 -2.04
N ARG A 272 -15.22 -3.59 -2.93
CA ARG A 272 -16.57 -4.03 -2.64
C ARG A 272 -16.63 -5.54 -2.72
N THR A 273 -17.06 -6.17 -1.63
CA THR A 273 -17.24 -7.63 -1.61
C THR A 273 -18.62 -8.03 -2.15
N LYS A 274 -18.74 -9.27 -2.65
CA LYS A 274 -19.96 -9.83 -3.24
C LYS A 274 -21.16 -9.56 -2.34
N ARG A 275 -22.23 -9.03 -2.95
CA ARG A 275 -23.46 -8.63 -2.26
C ARG A 275 -24.56 -9.67 -2.42
N PRO A 276 -25.51 -9.71 -1.47
CA PRO A 276 -26.72 -10.48 -1.65
C PRO A 276 -27.45 -10.08 -2.93
N SER A 277 -27.89 -11.07 -3.70
CA SER A 277 -28.81 -10.91 -4.83
C SER A 277 -30.18 -11.50 -4.46
N GLY A 278 -31.26 -10.96 -5.05
CA GLY A 278 -32.59 -11.52 -4.81
C GLY A 278 -32.77 -12.94 -5.35
N GLU A 279 -31.90 -13.36 -6.26
CA GLU A 279 -31.89 -14.69 -6.86
C GLU A 279 -30.95 -15.63 -6.11
N THR A 280 -31.32 -16.92 -6.04
CA THR A 280 -30.44 -17.94 -5.46
C THR A 280 -29.32 -18.23 -6.43
N ARG A 281 -28.08 -17.95 -6.01
CA ARG A 281 -26.86 -18.24 -6.76
C ARG A 281 -25.90 -19.00 -5.86
N ALA A 282 -25.37 -20.12 -6.37
CA ALA A 282 -24.30 -20.87 -5.75
C ALA A 282 -23.12 -20.97 -6.72
N GLU A 283 -21.91 -20.72 -6.24
CA GLU A 283 -20.68 -20.78 -7.02
C GLU A 283 -19.61 -21.48 -6.19
N THR A 284 -18.95 -22.46 -6.78
CA THR A 284 -17.81 -23.13 -6.15
C THR A 284 -16.61 -23.02 -7.07
N ILE A 285 -15.51 -22.47 -6.55
CA ILE A 285 -14.25 -22.33 -7.27
C ILE A 285 -13.24 -23.25 -6.61
N VAL A 286 -12.58 -24.08 -7.44
CA VAL A 286 -11.49 -24.94 -7.02
C VAL A 286 -10.26 -24.57 -7.84
N THR A 287 -9.17 -24.21 -7.16
CA THR A 287 -7.92 -23.80 -7.80
C THR A 287 -6.79 -24.68 -7.31
N GLY A 288 -5.92 -25.13 -8.23
CA GLY A 288 -4.65 -25.77 -7.91
C GLY A 288 -3.49 -24.89 -8.37
N SER A 289 -2.41 -24.83 -7.62
CA SER A 289 -1.20 -24.10 -7.97
C SER A 289 0.05 -24.93 -7.76
N ALA A 290 1.06 -24.74 -8.61
CA ALA A 290 2.35 -25.40 -8.49
C ALA A 290 3.44 -24.54 -9.16
N PRO A 291 4.66 -24.45 -8.61
CA PRO A 291 5.78 -23.87 -9.33
C PRO A 291 6.18 -24.76 -10.49
N LEU A 292 6.32 -24.19 -11.69
CA LEU A 292 6.69 -24.96 -12.91
C LEU A 292 8.03 -25.67 -12.80
N SER A 293 8.95 -25.14 -11.99
CA SER A 293 10.24 -25.77 -11.73
C SER A 293 10.16 -26.96 -10.77
N ARG A 294 9.00 -27.15 -10.06
CA ARG A 294 8.82 -28.23 -9.08
C ARG A 294 7.35 -28.62 -8.93
N LEU A 295 6.84 -29.39 -9.86
CA LEU A 295 5.44 -29.80 -9.96
C LEU A 295 5.01 -30.88 -8.93
N ARG A 296 5.61 -30.94 -7.74
CA ARG A 296 5.28 -31.92 -6.70
C ARG A 296 5.76 -31.51 -5.31
N GLY A 297 5.15 -32.11 -4.30
CA GLY A 297 5.55 -31.97 -2.89
C GLY A 297 5.29 -30.60 -2.33
N ALA A 298 6.26 -30.02 -1.63
CA ALA A 298 6.12 -28.82 -0.81
C ALA A 298 5.81 -27.52 -1.60
N GLY A 299 5.80 -27.56 -2.94
CA GLY A 299 5.40 -26.40 -3.76
C GLY A 299 3.95 -26.38 -4.18
N LEU A 300 3.20 -27.46 -3.90
CA LEU A 300 1.79 -27.53 -4.30
C LEU A 300 0.94 -26.66 -3.39
N GLY A 301 0.00 -25.96 -3.99
CA GLY A 301 -1.04 -25.21 -3.31
C GLY A 301 -2.42 -25.53 -3.86
N GLY A 302 -3.45 -25.15 -3.15
CA GLY A 302 -4.82 -25.34 -3.59
C GLY A 302 -5.79 -24.46 -2.80
N GLU A 303 -6.92 -24.14 -3.43
CA GLU A 303 -7.98 -23.35 -2.83
C GLU A 303 -9.34 -23.90 -3.19
N VAL A 304 -10.25 -23.91 -2.23
CA VAL A 304 -11.67 -24.13 -2.43
C VAL A 304 -12.40 -22.92 -1.87
N GLN A 305 -13.22 -22.31 -2.71
CA GLN A 305 -14.07 -21.18 -2.33
C GLN A 305 -15.50 -21.51 -2.71
N HIS A 306 -16.43 -21.30 -1.78
CA HIS A 306 -17.85 -21.46 -2.00
C HIS A 306 -18.59 -20.16 -1.68
N TYR A 307 -19.40 -19.69 -2.61
CA TYR A 307 -20.27 -18.54 -2.47
C TYR A 307 -21.71 -18.98 -2.65
N LEU A 308 -22.59 -18.53 -1.76
CA LEU A 308 -24.03 -18.73 -1.82
C LEU A 308 -24.72 -17.39 -1.56
N SER A 309 -25.69 -17.03 -2.40
CA SER A 309 -26.58 -15.90 -2.14
C SER A 309 -28.02 -16.26 -2.47
N GLY A 310 -28.94 -15.52 -1.90
CA GLY A 310 -30.36 -15.68 -2.15
C GLY A 310 -31.16 -14.61 -1.43
N GLY A 311 -32.47 -14.61 -1.66
CA GLY A 311 -33.32 -13.67 -0.97
C GLY A 311 -34.76 -13.69 -1.44
N GLY A 312 -35.58 -12.94 -0.74
CA GLY A 312 -36.98 -12.70 -1.02
C GLY A 312 -37.31 -11.21 -1.00
N GLU A 313 -38.58 -10.90 -0.82
CA GLU A 313 -39.07 -9.50 -0.81
C GLU A 313 -38.51 -8.69 0.37
N VAL A 314 -38.34 -9.30 1.55
CA VAL A 314 -37.96 -8.63 2.79
C VAL A 314 -36.50 -8.86 3.16
N VAL A 315 -35.98 -10.07 2.94
CA VAL A 315 -34.62 -10.46 3.39
C VAL A 315 -33.84 -11.01 2.22
N ASP A 316 -32.61 -10.60 2.11
CA ASP A 316 -31.60 -11.22 1.23
C ASP A 316 -30.33 -11.53 2.03
N TYR A 317 -29.55 -12.51 1.52
CA TYR A 317 -28.33 -12.96 2.19
C TYR A 317 -27.27 -13.37 1.20
N SER A 318 -26.02 -13.29 1.65
CA SER A 318 -24.87 -13.95 1.00
C SER A 318 -23.93 -14.53 2.04
N VAL A 319 -23.33 -15.66 1.71
CA VAL A 319 -22.30 -16.34 2.52
C VAL A 319 -21.17 -16.75 1.59
N SER A 320 -19.93 -16.48 2.01
CA SER A 320 -18.73 -16.91 1.33
C SER A 320 -17.82 -17.66 2.30
N LEU A 321 -17.33 -18.83 1.91
CA LEU A 321 -16.45 -19.68 2.71
C LEU A 321 -15.27 -20.12 1.86
N GLY A 322 -14.06 -19.95 2.37
CA GLY A 322 -12.83 -20.31 1.68
C GLY A 322 -11.83 -21.03 2.56
N ALA A 323 -11.14 -21.97 1.95
CA ALA A 323 -9.97 -22.64 2.50
C ALA A 323 -8.88 -22.73 1.44
N LYS A 324 -7.67 -22.28 1.75
CA LYS A 324 -6.52 -22.27 0.85
C LYS A 324 -5.29 -22.78 1.57
N HIS A 325 -4.51 -23.57 0.88
CA HIS A 325 -3.15 -23.92 1.26
C HIS A 325 -2.17 -23.29 0.25
N MET A 326 -1.18 -22.58 0.74
CA MET A 326 -0.07 -22.06 -0.04
C MET A 326 1.17 -22.93 0.24
N GLY A 327 1.70 -23.59 -0.79
CA GLY A 327 2.96 -24.30 -0.67
C GLY A 327 4.16 -23.37 -0.62
N GLY A 328 5.34 -23.94 -0.56
CA GLY A 328 6.60 -23.22 -0.54
C GLY A 328 6.97 -22.58 -1.87
N ALA A 329 7.77 -21.52 -1.82
CA ALA A 329 8.32 -20.87 -3.00
C ALA A 329 9.59 -21.57 -3.51
N PHE A 330 9.75 -21.64 -4.84
CA PHE A 330 10.90 -22.25 -5.51
C PHE A 330 11.42 -21.37 -6.64
N ASP A 331 12.73 -21.36 -6.82
CA ASP A 331 13.37 -20.67 -7.94
C ASP A 331 13.22 -21.45 -9.27
N ALA A 332 13.69 -20.87 -10.37
CA ALA A 332 13.62 -21.50 -11.70
C ALA A 332 14.38 -22.86 -11.79
N LYS A 333 15.30 -23.14 -10.88
CA LYS A 333 16.05 -24.41 -10.81
C LYS A 333 15.39 -25.45 -9.88
N GLY A 334 14.24 -25.11 -9.28
CA GLY A 334 13.56 -25.97 -8.32
C GLY A 334 14.17 -25.98 -6.91
N ASN A 335 15.05 -25.01 -6.59
CA ASN A 335 15.56 -24.85 -5.24
C ASN A 335 14.54 -24.08 -4.39
N ARG A 336 14.42 -24.47 -3.12
CA ARG A 336 13.58 -23.75 -2.17
C ARG A 336 14.09 -22.32 -1.97
N ILE A 337 13.18 -21.36 -2.01
CA ILE A 337 13.44 -19.98 -1.60
C ILE A 337 13.30 -19.88 -0.09
N ALA A 338 14.24 -19.19 0.57
CA ALA A 338 14.19 -18.98 1.99
C ALA A 338 12.97 -18.14 2.40
N PRO A 339 12.36 -18.40 3.58
CA PRO A 339 11.39 -17.51 4.17
C PRO A 339 11.94 -16.09 4.33
N GLU A 340 11.09 -15.08 4.23
CA GLU A 340 11.50 -13.68 4.44
C GLU A 340 11.85 -13.44 5.93
N PRO A 341 13.09 -12.99 6.26
CA PRO A 341 13.64 -13.12 7.61
C PRO A 341 13.22 -12.02 8.59
N SER A 342 12.48 -10.99 8.16
CA SER A 342 12.18 -9.83 9.02
C SER A 342 10.70 -9.50 9.14
N GLN A 343 9.97 -9.46 8.05
CA GLN A 343 8.53 -9.25 8.04
C GLN A 343 7.79 -10.59 8.04
N GLY A 344 8.38 -11.59 7.39
CA GLY A 344 7.76 -12.85 7.07
C GLY A 344 7.01 -12.84 5.74
N ASP A 345 6.67 -14.03 5.29
CA ASP A 345 5.84 -14.28 4.11
C ASP A 345 4.66 -15.21 4.48
N LEU A 346 3.84 -15.56 3.50
CA LEU A 346 2.71 -16.49 3.65
C LEU A 346 2.92 -17.83 2.93
N PHE A 347 4.14 -18.15 2.50
CA PHE A 347 4.42 -19.49 1.99
C PHE A 347 4.31 -20.54 3.11
N ASP A 348 3.98 -21.79 2.75
CA ASP A 348 3.67 -22.86 3.68
C ASP A 348 2.58 -22.47 4.68
N SER A 349 1.50 -21.85 4.20
CA SER A 349 0.43 -21.34 5.06
C SER A 349 -0.90 -21.98 4.76
N SER A 350 -1.73 -22.10 5.79
CA SER A 350 -3.15 -22.38 5.68
C SER A 350 -3.95 -21.12 5.90
N ILE A 351 -4.89 -20.85 5.00
CA ILE A 351 -5.70 -19.63 4.98
C ILE A 351 -7.16 -20.03 5.01
N TYR A 352 -7.93 -19.45 5.93
CA TYR A 352 -9.37 -19.63 6.03
C TYR A 352 -10.04 -18.26 6.00
N ASN A 353 -11.10 -18.14 5.22
CA ASN A 353 -11.94 -16.94 5.19
C ASN A 353 -13.41 -17.31 5.25
N ALA A 354 -14.18 -16.49 5.92
CA ALA A 354 -15.62 -16.58 5.96
C ALA A 354 -16.21 -15.18 5.93
N SER A 355 -17.24 -14.96 5.13
CA SER A 355 -18.00 -13.73 5.15
C SER A 355 -19.50 -14.01 5.04
N ALA A 356 -20.31 -13.17 5.67
CA ALA A 356 -21.76 -13.23 5.59
C ALA A 356 -22.34 -11.82 5.55
N LYS A 357 -23.35 -11.63 4.69
CA LYS A 357 -24.15 -10.41 4.63
C LYS A 357 -25.62 -10.78 4.72
N ILE A 358 -26.38 -10.05 5.52
CA ILE A 358 -27.84 -10.18 5.63
C ILE A 358 -28.42 -8.78 5.45
N GLY A 359 -29.24 -8.62 4.43
CA GLY A 359 -29.95 -7.38 4.12
C GLY A 359 -31.42 -7.48 4.44
N PHE A 360 -31.96 -6.44 5.04
CA PHE A 360 -33.38 -6.27 5.36
C PHE A 360 -33.91 -5.08 4.54
N LYS A 361 -34.84 -5.32 3.65
CA LYS A 361 -35.60 -4.30 2.93
C LYS A 361 -36.74 -3.89 3.83
N LEU A 362 -36.61 -2.73 4.51
CA LEU A 362 -37.60 -2.25 5.47
C LEU A 362 -38.83 -1.71 4.76
N ASP A 363 -38.59 -1.06 3.62
CA ASP A 363 -39.60 -0.62 2.62
C ASP A 363 -38.93 -0.44 1.25
N ALA A 364 -39.59 0.25 0.32
CA ALA A 364 -39.08 0.49 -1.04
C ALA A 364 -37.79 1.34 -1.07
N ASP A 365 -37.61 2.23 -0.08
CA ASP A 365 -36.52 3.19 -0.04
C ASP A 365 -35.50 2.90 1.07
N GLN A 366 -35.83 2.03 2.01
CA GLN A 366 -35.02 1.78 3.19
C GLN A 366 -34.45 0.36 3.22
N ARG A 367 -33.17 0.27 3.47
CA ARG A 367 -32.43 -0.99 3.60
C ARG A 367 -31.47 -0.94 4.79
N LEU A 368 -31.48 -2.01 5.59
CA LEU A 368 -30.51 -2.29 6.63
C LEU A 368 -29.69 -3.51 6.21
N GLN A 369 -28.37 -3.47 6.37
CA GLN A 369 -27.49 -4.61 6.08
C GLN A 369 -26.53 -4.86 7.25
N LEU A 370 -26.45 -6.10 7.68
CA LEU A 370 -25.42 -6.62 8.59
C LEU A 370 -24.35 -7.32 7.77
N THR A 371 -23.10 -7.07 8.09
CA THR A 371 -21.92 -7.70 7.48
C THR A 371 -21.03 -8.26 8.58
N ALA A 372 -20.58 -9.50 8.42
CA ALA A 372 -19.54 -10.11 9.24
C ALA A 372 -18.52 -10.78 8.36
N SER A 373 -17.23 -10.60 8.63
CA SER A 373 -16.15 -11.31 7.92
C SER A 373 -15.03 -11.67 8.86
N HIS A 374 -14.39 -12.79 8.56
CA HIS A 374 -13.22 -13.30 9.26
C HIS A 374 -12.22 -13.85 8.27
N TYR A 375 -10.97 -13.43 8.41
CA TYR A 375 -9.83 -13.93 7.63
C TYR A 375 -8.74 -14.37 8.59
N ASN A 376 -8.16 -15.55 8.39
CA ASN A 376 -7.03 -16.05 9.15
C ASN A 376 -6.05 -16.76 8.21
N ALA A 377 -4.81 -16.30 8.17
CA ALA A 377 -3.70 -16.93 7.49
C ALA A 377 -2.63 -17.26 8.52
N ALA A 378 -2.24 -18.52 8.63
CA ALA A 378 -1.23 -19.01 9.57
C ALA A 378 -0.20 -19.85 8.85
N GLN A 379 1.08 -19.51 9.03
CA GLN A 379 2.22 -20.24 8.49
C GLN A 379 2.52 -21.46 9.36
N ASP A 380 2.93 -22.55 8.70
CA ASP A 380 3.44 -23.78 9.31
C ASP A 380 4.58 -24.30 8.43
N THR A 381 5.74 -23.65 8.51
CA THR A 381 6.93 -24.00 7.74
C THR A 381 7.99 -24.69 8.59
N ASP A 382 8.70 -25.66 8.00
CA ASP A 382 9.86 -26.33 8.60
C ASP A 382 11.19 -25.61 8.23
N TYR A 383 11.11 -24.44 7.62
CA TYR A 383 12.27 -23.70 7.10
C TYR A 383 12.45 -22.35 7.80
N ALA A 384 13.71 -21.96 7.98
CA ALA A 384 14.12 -20.61 8.35
C ALA A 384 15.08 -20.05 7.28
N SER A 385 15.31 -18.75 7.32
CA SER A 385 16.43 -18.11 6.61
C SER A 385 17.72 -18.32 7.39
N ASP A 386 18.80 -18.71 6.69
CA ASP A 386 20.13 -18.85 7.27
C ASP A 386 20.65 -17.50 7.80
N PRO A 387 20.84 -17.33 9.13
CA PRO A 387 21.30 -16.07 9.70
C PRO A 387 22.75 -15.74 9.28
N ALA A 388 23.54 -16.68 8.79
CA ALA A 388 24.89 -16.44 8.30
C ALA A 388 24.89 -15.51 7.09
N VAL A 389 23.78 -15.44 6.33
CA VAL A 389 23.62 -14.51 5.19
C VAL A 389 23.73 -13.04 5.64
N ALA A 390 23.28 -12.71 6.84
CA ALA A 390 23.40 -11.33 7.39
C ALA A 390 24.85 -10.86 7.58
N ARG A 391 25.83 -11.78 7.59
CA ARG A 391 27.26 -11.47 7.68
C ARG A 391 27.92 -11.25 6.31
N LEU A 392 27.20 -11.51 5.22
CA LEU A 392 27.70 -11.29 3.87
C LEU A 392 27.63 -9.77 3.55
N PRO A 393 28.48 -9.29 2.64
CA PRO A 393 28.42 -7.91 2.18
C PRO A 393 27.02 -7.53 1.70
N ALA A 394 26.59 -6.31 1.97
CA ALA A 394 25.34 -5.79 1.47
C ALA A 394 25.27 -5.90 -0.06
N GLY A 395 24.11 -6.32 -0.57
CA GLY A 395 23.92 -6.58 -2.01
C GLY A 395 24.30 -7.97 -2.48
N THR A 396 24.82 -8.85 -1.60
CA THR A 396 25.00 -10.26 -1.93
C THR A 396 23.63 -10.93 -2.06
N ALA A 397 23.27 -11.39 -3.26
CA ALA A 397 22.02 -12.13 -3.52
C ALA A 397 22.13 -13.57 -3.02
N ALA A 398 21.96 -13.79 -1.72
CA ALA A 398 22.19 -15.11 -1.12
C ALA A 398 21.22 -15.37 0.05
N ALA A 399 19.92 -15.40 -0.22
CA ALA A 399 18.97 -15.99 0.73
C ALA A 399 19.11 -17.52 0.68
N ARG A 400 19.41 -18.15 1.82
CA ARG A 400 19.57 -19.59 1.95
C ARG A 400 18.54 -20.17 2.90
N PRO A 401 17.69 -21.12 2.48
CA PRO A 401 16.79 -21.82 3.37
C PRO A 401 17.56 -22.86 4.20
N ILE A 402 17.29 -22.90 5.50
CA ILE A 402 17.72 -23.97 6.39
C ILE A 402 16.49 -24.68 6.94
N LYS A 403 16.57 -26.01 7.03
CA LYS A 403 15.46 -26.87 7.46
C LYS A 403 15.58 -27.24 8.94
N GLY A 404 14.43 -27.41 9.60
CA GLY A 404 14.35 -27.86 10.99
C GLY A 404 13.98 -26.72 11.95
N LEU A 405 13.15 -25.75 11.49
CA LEU A 405 12.65 -24.66 12.32
C LEU A 405 11.83 -25.18 13.50
N VAL A 406 12.23 -24.77 14.71
CA VAL A 406 11.50 -25.00 15.95
C VAL A 406 11.02 -23.65 16.48
N LEU A 407 9.79 -23.30 16.14
CA LEU A 407 9.11 -22.07 16.52
C LEU A 407 7.64 -22.38 16.79
N ALA A 408 7.19 -22.19 18.02
CA ALA A 408 5.84 -22.58 18.45
C ALA A 408 4.75 -21.78 17.75
N ASP A 409 4.99 -20.48 17.57
CA ASP A 409 4.03 -19.53 16.99
C ASP A 409 4.66 -18.89 15.75
N GLN A 410 4.28 -19.33 14.55
CA GLN A 410 4.78 -18.78 13.30
C GLN A 410 3.98 -17.57 12.82
N ASN A 411 4.30 -17.04 11.63
CA ASN A 411 3.65 -15.85 11.07
C ASN A 411 2.14 -16.04 10.97
N GLN A 412 1.40 -14.99 11.29
CA GLN A 412 -0.07 -15.04 11.24
C GLN A 412 -0.66 -13.67 10.91
N ILE A 413 -1.71 -13.66 10.10
CA ILE A 413 -2.63 -12.52 9.98
C ILE A 413 -4.03 -13.00 10.36
N ARG A 414 -4.72 -12.21 11.19
CA ARG A 414 -6.14 -12.40 11.48
C ARG A 414 -6.85 -11.06 11.37
N ASN A 415 -7.97 -11.04 10.67
CA ASN A 415 -8.79 -9.84 10.52
C ASN A 415 -10.27 -10.21 10.65
N THR A 416 -10.95 -9.64 11.64
CA THR A 416 -12.39 -9.81 11.85
C THR A 416 -13.06 -8.47 11.70
N MET A 417 -14.09 -8.37 10.88
CA MET A 417 -14.85 -7.14 10.68
C MET A 417 -16.34 -7.39 10.88
N LEU A 418 -17.01 -6.44 11.53
CA LEU A 418 -18.45 -6.36 11.67
C LEU A 418 -18.91 -5.01 11.14
N GLY A 419 -19.98 -4.99 10.35
CA GLY A 419 -20.55 -3.79 9.77
C GLY A 419 -22.05 -3.76 9.90
N LEU A 420 -22.59 -2.57 10.10
CA LEU A 420 -24.01 -2.25 10.05
C LEU A 420 -24.17 -1.07 9.11
N ASP A 421 -24.85 -1.29 8.00
CA ASP A 421 -25.13 -0.28 6.97
C ASP A 421 -26.64 -0.01 6.91
N TYR A 422 -27.01 1.26 6.92
CA TYR A 422 -28.39 1.72 6.69
C TYR A 422 -28.40 2.68 5.50
N GLU A 423 -29.31 2.47 4.59
CA GLU A 423 -29.58 3.33 3.43
C GLU A 423 -31.05 3.75 3.43
N ASN A 424 -31.28 5.05 3.19
CA ASN A 424 -32.60 5.57 2.87
C ASN A 424 -32.47 6.44 1.62
N ARG A 425 -33.19 6.07 0.56
CA ARG A 425 -33.07 6.69 -0.76
C ARG A 425 -33.84 7.99 -0.90
N ASP A 426 -34.82 8.22 -0.04
CA ASP A 426 -35.61 9.45 -0.02
C ASP A 426 -35.93 9.91 1.38
N ILE A 427 -34.98 10.66 1.97
CA ILE A 427 -35.20 11.42 3.20
C ILE A 427 -35.23 12.92 2.87
N ALA A 428 -36.43 13.49 2.78
CA ALA A 428 -36.63 14.88 2.38
C ALA A 428 -35.93 15.26 1.05
N GLY A 429 -36.03 14.40 0.04
CA GLY A 429 -35.41 14.56 -1.27
C GLY A 429 -33.91 14.26 -1.32
N SER A 430 -33.34 13.73 -0.26
CA SER A 430 -31.93 13.35 -0.18
C SER A 430 -31.78 11.85 0.03
N THR A 431 -30.66 11.28 -0.42
CA THR A 431 -30.28 9.92 -0.06
C THR A 431 -29.36 9.97 1.15
N LEU A 432 -29.70 9.18 2.19
CA LEU A 432 -28.91 8.99 3.39
C LEU A 432 -28.23 7.63 3.36
N ALA A 433 -26.93 7.59 3.68
CA ALA A 433 -26.19 6.37 3.98
C ALA A 433 -25.49 6.52 5.34
N ALA A 434 -25.75 5.58 6.23
CA ALA A 434 -25.12 5.50 7.55
C ALA A 434 -24.42 4.16 7.70
N GLN A 435 -23.22 4.16 8.26
CA GLN A 435 -22.42 2.97 8.51
C GLN A 435 -21.84 3.01 9.92
N LEU A 436 -21.91 1.89 10.62
CA LEU A 436 -21.15 1.61 11.84
C LEU A 436 -20.30 0.38 11.61
N TYR A 437 -19.08 0.34 12.14
CA TYR A 437 -18.19 -0.78 11.96
C TYR A 437 -17.29 -1.02 13.17
N TYR A 438 -16.92 -2.30 13.33
CA TYR A 438 -15.89 -2.77 14.27
C TYR A 438 -14.88 -3.64 13.50
N ARG A 439 -13.60 -3.54 13.84
CA ARG A 439 -12.55 -4.36 13.29
C ARG A 439 -11.56 -4.79 14.38
N ASP A 440 -11.23 -6.08 14.43
CA ASP A 440 -10.15 -6.66 15.22
C ASP A 440 -9.10 -7.22 14.26
N PHE A 441 -7.90 -6.66 14.29
CA PHE A 441 -6.80 -7.03 13.43
C PHE A 441 -5.58 -7.46 14.24
N PHE A 442 -5.02 -8.59 13.88
CA PHE A 442 -3.81 -9.17 14.47
C PHE A 442 -2.81 -9.56 13.40
N THR A 443 -1.52 -9.25 13.62
CA THR A 443 -0.41 -9.75 12.81
C THR A 443 0.74 -10.18 13.72
N ARG A 444 1.28 -11.36 13.46
CA ARG A 444 2.54 -11.86 14.02
C ARG A 444 3.56 -11.96 12.90
N PHE A 445 4.71 -11.31 13.11
CA PHE A 445 5.80 -11.23 12.14
C PHE A 445 6.77 -12.41 12.28
N ALA A 446 7.69 -12.54 11.32
CA ALA A 446 8.80 -13.48 11.45
C ALA A 446 9.66 -13.16 12.70
N PRO A 447 10.25 -14.16 13.34
CA PRO A 447 11.26 -13.94 14.36
C PRO A 447 12.49 -13.26 13.73
N PHE A 448 13.13 -12.39 14.50
CA PHE A 448 14.23 -11.57 14.01
C PHE A 448 15.38 -11.52 15.03
N ASP A 449 16.62 -11.72 14.57
CA ASP A 449 17.80 -11.45 15.37
C ASP A 449 18.09 -9.95 15.42
N ALA A 450 17.54 -9.27 16.41
CA ALA A 450 17.66 -7.84 16.61
C ALA A 450 18.82 -7.44 17.53
N ARG A 451 19.76 -8.32 17.81
CA ARG A 451 20.90 -8.03 18.72
C ARG A 451 21.80 -6.90 18.24
N ALA A 452 21.86 -6.68 16.92
CA ALA A 452 22.55 -5.54 16.32
C ALA A 452 21.71 -4.25 16.25
N VAL A 453 20.46 -4.26 16.75
CA VAL A 453 19.55 -3.12 16.71
C VAL A 453 19.31 -2.57 18.12
N PRO A 454 20.04 -1.51 18.56
CA PRO A 454 20.02 -1.03 19.94
C PRO A 454 18.63 -0.66 20.45
N VAL A 455 17.79 -0.04 19.61
CA VAL A 455 16.41 0.35 19.98
C VAL A 455 15.51 -0.84 20.28
N ARG A 456 15.89 -2.06 19.88
CA ARG A 456 15.19 -3.32 20.19
C ARG A 456 15.76 -4.06 21.39
N GLY A 457 16.67 -3.44 22.17
CA GLY A 457 17.21 -4.01 23.41
C GLY A 457 18.13 -5.21 23.23
N ALA A 458 18.74 -5.38 22.05
CA ALA A 458 19.65 -6.47 21.70
C ALA A 458 19.05 -7.88 21.94
N ASN A 459 17.83 -8.11 21.48
CA ASN A 459 17.10 -9.34 21.64
C ASN A 459 17.11 -10.20 20.36
N VAL A 460 16.88 -11.51 20.51
CA VAL A 460 16.27 -12.34 19.47
C VAL A 460 14.77 -12.34 19.77
N ASP A 461 13.94 -11.86 18.87
CA ASP A 461 12.57 -11.53 19.20
C ASP A 461 11.58 -11.76 18.05
N GLN A 462 10.29 -11.76 18.38
CA GLN A 462 9.19 -11.81 17.41
C GLN A 462 8.11 -10.81 17.81
N SER A 463 7.87 -9.82 16.97
CA SER A 463 6.88 -8.79 17.23
C SER A 463 5.48 -9.19 16.72
N MET A 464 4.48 -8.68 17.45
CA MET A 464 3.08 -8.80 17.06
C MET A 464 2.46 -7.40 17.01
N GLN A 465 1.36 -7.28 16.29
CA GLN A 465 0.52 -6.08 16.28
C GLN A 465 -0.92 -6.49 16.57
N ASN A 466 -1.54 -5.85 17.55
CA ASN A 466 -2.98 -5.86 17.76
C ASN A 466 -3.54 -4.50 17.36
N SER A 467 -4.70 -4.46 16.72
CA SER A 467 -5.40 -3.21 16.39
C SER A 467 -6.89 -3.44 16.48
N GLU A 468 -7.54 -2.71 17.38
CA GLU A 468 -8.99 -2.67 17.56
C GLU A 468 -9.51 -1.35 17.03
N VAL A 469 -10.47 -1.41 16.11
CA VAL A 469 -11.05 -0.24 15.45
C VAL A 469 -12.55 -0.22 15.65
N PHE A 470 -13.08 0.94 16.02
CA PHE A 470 -14.51 1.24 16.01
C PHE A 470 -14.74 2.56 15.28
N GLY A 471 -15.73 2.61 14.41
CA GLY A 471 -16.03 3.83 13.68
C GLY A 471 -17.41 3.86 13.08
N GLY A 472 -17.72 5.02 12.50
CA GLY A 472 -18.98 5.22 11.82
C GLY A 472 -18.91 6.38 10.85
N ARG A 473 -19.80 6.38 9.88
CA ARG A 473 -19.90 7.38 8.85
C ARG A 473 -21.34 7.66 8.50
N LEU A 474 -21.67 8.94 8.34
CA LEU A 474 -22.94 9.43 7.83
C LEU A 474 -22.65 10.20 6.54
N THR A 475 -23.40 9.90 5.47
CA THR A 475 -23.29 10.59 4.19
C THR A 475 -24.70 10.91 3.67
N LEU A 476 -24.91 12.17 3.30
CA LEU A 476 -26.11 12.62 2.61
C LEU A 476 -25.74 13.07 1.19
N LYS A 477 -26.62 12.74 0.25
CA LYS A 477 -26.59 13.22 -1.12
C LYS A 477 -27.87 14.02 -1.38
N THR A 478 -27.71 15.32 -1.54
CA THR A 478 -28.82 16.26 -1.67
C THR A 478 -28.77 16.88 -3.06
N PRO A 479 -29.68 16.50 -3.98
CA PRO A 479 -29.86 17.22 -5.23
C PRO A 479 -30.33 18.65 -4.93
N LEU A 480 -29.70 19.64 -5.56
CA LEU A 480 -30.02 21.05 -5.36
C LEU A 480 -30.73 21.66 -6.58
N GLY A 481 -31.78 22.44 -6.30
CA GLY A 481 -32.58 23.13 -7.32
C GLY A 481 -33.49 22.22 -8.15
N ALA A 482 -34.48 22.81 -8.81
CA ALA A 482 -35.47 22.08 -9.61
C ALA A 482 -34.87 21.35 -10.82
N SER A 483 -33.77 21.86 -11.39
CA SER A 483 -33.07 21.23 -12.52
C SER A 483 -32.23 20.03 -12.15
N LYS A 484 -31.99 19.78 -10.87
CA LYS A 484 -31.08 18.74 -10.33
C LYS A 484 -29.68 18.71 -10.97
N LYS A 485 -29.24 19.86 -11.53
CA LYS A 485 -27.89 20.02 -12.11
C LYS A 485 -26.80 20.21 -11.07
N SER A 486 -27.14 20.22 -9.79
CA SER A 486 -26.21 20.29 -8.66
C SER A 486 -26.50 19.17 -7.69
N LEU A 487 -25.44 18.55 -7.19
CA LEU A 487 -25.50 17.53 -6.16
C LEU A 487 -24.54 17.92 -5.03
N LEU A 488 -25.07 18.07 -3.82
CA LEU A 488 -24.26 18.25 -2.61
C LEU A 488 -24.11 16.90 -1.91
N ILE A 489 -22.87 16.45 -1.75
CA ILE A 489 -22.50 15.25 -0.98
C ILE A 489 -21.86 15.76 0.31
N TRP A 490 -22.45 15.49 1.46
CA TRP A 490 -21.97 16.00 2.74
C TRP A 490 -22.16 14.99 3.86
N GLY A 491 -21.42 15.18 4.95
CA GLY A 491 -21.52 14.24 6.04
C GLY A 491 -20.41 14.36 7.05
N ALA A 492 -20.35 13.35 7.93
CA ALA A 492 -19.35 13.27 8.98
C ALA A 492 -18.94 11.82 9.19
N ASP A 493 -17.74 11.63 9.73
CA ASP A 493 -17.23 10.33 10.16
C ASP A 493 -16.52 10.43 11.51
N PHE A 494 -16.51 9.30 12.21
CA PHE A 494 -15.78 9.09 13.45
C PHE A 494 -14.98 7.80 13.34
N HIS A 495 -13.76 7.80 13.83
CA HIS A 495 -12.88 6.66 13.86
C HIS A 495 -12.08 6.64 15.15
N GLN A 496 -12.05 5.52 15.83
CA GLN A 496 -11.18 5.26 16.97
C GLN A 496 -10.41 3.98 16.74
N GLU A 497 -9.11 4.03 16.89
CA GLU A 497 -8.22 2.88 16.84
C GLU A 497 -7.38 2.80 18.10
N ARG A 498 -7.23 1.59 18.64
CA ARG A 498 -6.27 1.25 19.68
C ARG A 498 -5.33 0.17 19.16
N THR A 499 -4.04 0.50 19.07
CA THR A 499 -3.02 -0.40 18.56
C THR A 499 -1.90 -0.55 19.57
N ASP A 500 -1.42 -1.78 19.78
CA ASP A 500 -0.24 -2.09 20.57
C ASP A 500 0.65 -3.13 19.86
N MET A 501 1.90 -3.21 20.25
CA MET A 501 2.85 -4.21 19.76
C MET A 501 3.56 -4.89 20.92
N PRO A 502 3.07 -6.03 21.39
CA PRO A 502 3.87 -6.92 22.25
C PRO A 502 4.98 -7.59 21.44
N ILE A 503 6.03 -8.04 22.12
CA ILE A 503 7.15 -8.72 21.52
C ILE A 503 7.58 -9.92 22.37
N ASP A 504 7.65 -11.08 21.76
CA ASP A 504 8.16 -12.29 22.40
C ASP A 504 9.67 -12.33 22.28
N ILE A 505 10.35 -12.69 23.38
CA ILE A 505 11.80 -12.77 23.49
C ILE A 505 12.21 -14.23 23.55
N PHE A 506 13.25 -14.57 22.80
CA PHE A 506 13.78 -15.92 22.71
C PHE A 506 15.15 -16.04 23.35
N ASP A 507 15.52 -17.30 23.75
CA ASP A 507 16.84 -17.63 24.27
C ASP A 507 17.91 -17.50 23.17
N PRO A 508 18.84 -16.52 23.25
CA PRO A 508 19.85 -16.34 22.23
C PRO A 508 20.86 -17.48 22.19
N ARG A 509 21.05 -18.25 23.30
CA ARG A 509 21.97 -19.39 23.33
C ARG A 509 21.42 -20.57 22.54
N ALA A 510 20.12 -20.88 22.70
CA ALA A 510 19.46 -21.91 21.92
C ALA A 510 19.44 -21.55 20.42
N TYR A 511 19.17 -20.28 20.12
CA TYR A 511 19.21 -19.74 18.74
C TYR A 511 20.60 -19.92 18.10
N ASP A 512 21.67 -19.48 18.80
CA ASP A 512 23.04 -19.57 18.29
C ASP A 512 23.51 -21.02 18.15
N ALA A 513 23.25 -21.87 19.17
CA ALA A 513 23.65 -23.27 19.17
C ALA A 513 22.98 -24.08 18.04
N SER A 514 21.78 -23.70 17.65
CA SER A 514 21.03 -24.33 16.54
C SER A 514 21.34 -23.76 15.17
N GLY A 515 22.18 -22.73 15.06
CA GLY A 515 22.43 -22.01 13.81
C GLY A 515 21.21 -21.24 13.31
N GLY A 516 20.35 -20.75 14.21
CA GLY A 516 19.19 -19.92 13.86
C GLY A 516 17.88 -20.70 13.68
N LEU A 517 17.80 -21.95 14.17
CA LEU A 517 16.63 -22.80 13.97
C LEU A 517 15.72 -22.91 15.20
N VAL A 518 16.23 -22.73 16.43
CA VAL A 518 15.46 -22.97 17.65
C VAL A 518 15.14 -21.64 18.37
N PHE A 519 13.86 -21.36 18.50
CA PHE A 519 13.33 -20.15 19.13
C PHE A 519 12.58 -20.51 20.44
N ASN A 520 13.34 -20.77 21.51
CA ASN A 520 12.77 -21.03 22.83
C ASN A 520 12.34 -19.72 23.48
N LYS A 521 11.04 -19.54 23.66
CA LYS A 521 10.48 -18.34 24.26
C LYS A 521 10.86 -18.22 25.74
N THR A 522 11.41 -17.09 26.12
CA THR A 522 11.84 -16.79 27.50
C THR A 522 11.01 -15.73 28.19
N GLY A 523 10.26 -14.93 27.42
CA GLY A 523 9.41 -13.88 27.98
C GLY A 523 8.67 -13.09 26.95
N ARG A 524 7.96 -12.05 27.42
CA ARG A 524 7.26 -11.08 26.58
C ARG A 524 7.50 -9.67 27.13
N LEU A 525 7.77 -8.74 26.23
CA LEU A 525 7.99 -7.33 26.52
C LEU A 525 7.04 -6.44 25.71
N VAL A 526 7.04 -5.15 26.02
CA VAL A 526 6.31 -4.13 25.28
C VAL A 526 7.23 -3.52 24.24
N TYR A 527 6.94 -3.67 22.95
CA TYR A 527 7.65 -2.99 21.88
C TYR A 527 7.04 -1.62 21.61
N MET A 528 5.71 -1.56 21.50
CA MET A 528 4.93 -0.33 21.42
C MET A 528 3.80 -0.42 22.43
N PRO A 529 3.66 0.56 23.35
CA PRO A 529 2.54 0.58 24.27
C PRO A 529 1.23 0.78 23.51
N PRO A 530 0.07 0.52 24.12
CA PRO A 530 -1.21 0.85 23.54
C PRO A 530 -1.30 2.33 23.17
N VAL A 531 -1.41 2.62 21.87
CA VAL A 531 -1.65 3.95 21.30
C VAL A 531 -3.11 4.02 20.89
N THR A 532 -3.85 4.99 21.42
CA THR A 532 -5.23 5.24 21.03
C THR A 532 -5.30 6.50 20.18
N THR A 533 -5.81 6.36 18.95
CA THR A 533 -6.11 7.49 18.06
C THR A 533 -7.62 7.62 17.91
N ARG A 534 -8.12 8.84 18.05
CA ARG A 534 -9.53 9.22 17.81
C ARG A 534 -9.55 10.32 16.79
N SER A 535 -10.43 10.21 15.80
CA SER A 535 -10.63 11.25 14.80
C SER A 535 -12.11 11.48 14.52
N ILE A 536 -12.44 12.74 14.25
CA ILE A 536 -13.76 13.16 13.77
C ILE A 536 -13.50 14.00 12.53
N GLY A 537 -14.23 13.72 11.45
CA GLY A 537 -14.19 14.45 10.21
C GLY A 537 -15.57 14.94 9.81
N ALA A 538 -15.63 16.13 9.19
CA ALA A 538 -16.82 16.63 8.52
C ALA A 538 -16.45 17.06 7.11
N PHE A 539 -17.29 16.76 6.12
CA PHE A 539 -16.99 17.02 4.72
C PHE A 539 -18.21 17.50 3.94
N ALA A 540 -17.95 18.26 2.89
CA ALA A 540 -18.94 18.64 1.89
C ALA A 540 -18.27 18.70 0.50
N GLN A 541 -18.93 18.18 -0.51
CA GLN A 541 -18.53 18.26 -1.92
C GLN A 541 -19.71 18.64 -2.78
N LEU A 542 -19.58 19.69 -3.52
CA LEU A 542 -20.56 20.14 -4.51
C LEU A 542 -20.12 19.67 -5.89
N GLN A 543 -21.02 19.03 -6.61
CA GLN A 543 -20.91 18.73 -8.04
C GLN A 543 -21.92 19.60 -8.79
N HIS A 544 -21.49 20.19 -9.90
CA HIS A 544 -22.36 21.02 -10.73
C HIS A 544 -22.12 20.79 -12.23
N GLN A 545 -23.19 20.59 -12.97
CA GLN A 545 -23.20 20.51 -14.42
C GLN A 545 -23.64 21.86 -15.02
N PHE A 546 -22.68 22.63 -15.52
CA PHE A 546 -22.94 23.95 -16.13
C PHE A 546 -23.65 23.80 -17.49
N SER A 547 -23.22 22.82 -18.28
CA SER A 547 -23.77 22.46 -19.58
C SER A 547 -23.55 20.97 -19.86
N ASP A 548 -24.03 20.47 -20.98
CA ASP A 548 -23.75 19.09 -21.41
C ASP A 548 -22.26 18.83 -21.66
N GLN A 549 -21.49 19.89 -21.90
CA GLN A 549 -20.06 19.80 -22.17
C GLN A 549 -19.19 20.13 -20.96
N TRP A 550 -19.71 20.82 -19.94
CA TRP A 550 -18.89 21.32 -18.86
C TRP A 550 -19.47 21.02 -17.49
N SER A 551 -18.67 20.36 -16.67
CA SER A 551 -18.99 20.11 -15.27
C SER A 551 -17.80 20.41 -14.36
N ALA A 552 -18.08 20.67 -13.08
CA ALA A 552 -17.07 20.85 -12.07
C ALA A 552 -17.50 20.26 -10.73
N GLU A 553 -16.53 19.97 -9.89
CA GLU A 553 -16.69 19.56 -8.50
C GLU A 553 -15.76 20.35 -7.60
N GLY A 554 -16.20 20.62 -6.37
CA GLY A 554 -15.37 21.22 -5.34
C GLY A 554 -15.73 20.68 -3.98
N GLY A 555 -14.73 20.35 -3.19
CA GLY A 555 -14.93 19.73 -1.88
C GLY A 555 -14.06 20.35 -0.79
N LEU A 556 -14.57 20.29 0.43
CA LEU A 556 -13.96 20.79 1.65
C LEU A 556 -14.12 19.74 2.75
N ARG A 557 -13.08 19.50 3.52
CA ARG A 557 -13.12 18.64 4.70
C ARG A 557 -12.32 19.24 5.85
N TYR A 558 -12.86 19.09 7.05
CA TYR A 558 -12.17 19.37 8.30
C TYR A 558 -12.04 18.10 9.12
N ASP A 559 -10.83 17.81 9.59
CA ASP A 559 -10.53 16.70 10.48
C ASP A 559 -9.91 17.21 11.77
N ARG A 560 -10.35 16.64 12.88
CA ARG A 560 -9.71 16.76 14.18
C ARG A 560 -9.35 15.37 14.68
N ALA A 561 -8.08 15.14 14.97
CA ALA A 561 -7.60 13.87 15.50
C ALA A 561 -6.79 14.08 16.78
N GLN A 562 -6.81 13.07 17.64
CA GLN A 562 -6.06 13.02 18.88
C GLN A 562 -5.42 11.64 19.00
N ALA A 563 -4.13 11.58 19.30
CA ALA A 563 -3.44 10.34 19.62
C ALA A 563 -2.84 10.42 21.03
N SER A 564 -2.92 9.33 21.79
CA SER A 564 -2.44 9.27 23.18
C SER A 564 -1.90 7.88 23.51
N PHE A 565 -0.93 7.84 24.44
CA PHE A 565 -0.40 6.63 25.06
C PHE A 565 0.01 6.92 26.53
N ASN A 566 0.10 5.86 27.34
CA ASN A 566 0.52 5.94 28.74
C ASN A 566 2.02 5.74 28.89
N ASP A 567 2.56 6.02 30.08
CA ASP A 567 3.96 5.74 30.42
C ASP A 567 4.31 4.29 30.14
N PHE A 568 5.52 4.06 29.62
CA PHE A 568 6.02 2.71 29.34
C PHE A 568 7.55 2.65 29.41
N THR A 569 8.07 1.46 29.65
CA THR A 569 9.51 1.19 29.58
C THR A 569 9.86 0.72 28.17
N PRO A 570 10.70 1.48 27.41
CA PRO A 570 11.08 1.10 26.05
C PRO A 570 12.02 -0.11 26.02
N LEU A 571 12.04 -0.85 24.92
CA LEU A 571 12.88 -2.06 24.77
C LEU A 571 14.36 -1.77 24.98
N SER A 572 14.86 -0.59 24.62
CA SER A 572 16.24 -0.17 24.87
C SER A 572 16.62 -0.16 26.35
N GLN A 573 15.63 -0.12 27.24
CA GLN A 573 15.79 -0.15 28.69
C GLN A 573 15.59 -1.54 29.32
N SER A 574 15.19 -2.54 28.53
CA SER A 574 14.81 -3.89 29.04
C SER A 574 15.95 -4.64 29.76
N ARG A 575 17.20 -4.26 29.53
CA ARG A 575 18.41 -4.87 30.13
C ARG A 575 19.21 -3.90 31.00
N VAL A 576 18.68 -2.70 31.27
CA VAL A 576 19.31 -1.71 32.12
C VAL A 576 18.93 -2.00 33.57
N PRO A 577 19.89 -2.00 34.53
CA PRO A 577 19.60 -2.31 35.94
C PRO A 577 18.53 -1.41 36.57
N ASN A 578 18.48 -0.14 36.18
CA ASN A 578 17.48 0.84 36.63
C ASN A 578 16.76 1.40 35.36
N PRO A 579 15.78 0.68 34.82
CA PRO A 579 15.13 1.09 33.58
C PRO A 579 14.34 2.39 33.76
N GLN A 580 14.53 3.31 32.84
CA GLN A 580 13.79 4.57 32.80
C GLN A 580 12.59 4.44 31.83
N SER A 581 11.46 5.01 32.22
CA SER A 581 10.25 5.04 31.41
C SER A 581 10.23 6.26 30.49
N VAL A 582 9.53 6.10 29.39
CA VAL A 582 9.06 7.20 28.53
C VAL A 582 7.73 7.67 29.09
N ASN A 583 7.60 8.97 29.31
CA ASN A 583 6.36 9.55 29.78
C ASN A 583 5.29 9.50 28.67
N GLY A 584 4.10 9.09 29.05
CA GLY A 584 2.91 9.14 28.21
C GLY A 584 2.54 10.57 27.83
N GLY A 585 1.58 10.68 26.94
CA GLY A 585 1.14 11.99 26.48
C GLY A 585 0.02 11.93 25.46
N THR A 586 -0.39 13.13 25.05
CA THR A 586 -1.44 13.34 24.08
C THR A 586 -0.98 14.37 23.03
N VAL A 587 -1.22 14.08 21.77
CA VAL A 587 -1.01 15.03 20.66
C VAL A 587 -2.31 15.21 19.89
N GLN A 588 -2.57 16.46 19.46
CA GLN A 588 -3.76 16.81 18.68
C GLN A 588 -3.36 17.28 17.29
N TYR A 589 -4.19 16.94 16.32
CA TYR A 589 -4.03 17.29 14.92
C TYR A 589 -5.32 17.94 14.42
N ASN A 590 -5.19 18.99 13.63
CA ASN A 590 -6.29 19.59 12.91
C ASN A 590 -5.88 19.77 11.44
N ALA A 591 -6.75 19.39 10.52
CA ALA A 591 -6.47 19.51 9.10
C ALA A 591 -7.70 20.00 8.35
N TRP A 592 -7.51 21.04 7.53
CA TRP A 592 -8.40 21.40 6.44
C TRP A 592 -7.83 20.83 5.14
N THR A 593 -8.65 20.19 4.34
CA THR A 593 -8.29 19.67 3.02
C THR A 593 -9.33 20.06 2.00
N TYR A 594 -8.87 20.27 0.76
CA TYR A 594 -9.67 20.78 -0.34
C TYR A 594 -9.48 19.90 -1.57
N ASN A 595 -10.51 19.82 -2.41
CA ASN A 595 -10.38 19.34 -3.77
C ASN A 595 -11.21 20.22 -4.71
N LEU A 596 -10.69 20.36 -5.92
CA LEU A 596 -11.36 21.09 -7.01
C LEU A 596 -11.08 20.33 -8.30
N GLY A 597 -12.08 20.16 -9.13
CA GLY A 597 -11.93 19.49 -10.40
C GLY A 597 -12.94 19.96 -11.44
N THR A 598 -12.58 19.82 -12.70
CA THR A 598 -13.45 20.14 -13.84
C THR A 598 -13.27 19.11 -14.95
N VAL A 599 -14.35 18.87 -15.68
CA VAL A 599 -14.35 18.00 -16.86
C VAL A 599 -15.00 18.78 -18.02
N PHE A 600 -14.31 18.74 -19.15
CA PHE A 600 -14.78 19.31 -20.42
C PHE A 600 -14.94 18.22 -21.46
N THR A 601 -16.15 18.03 -21.99
CA THR A 601 -16.55 17.02 -22.96
C THR A 601 -16.92 17.73 -24.28
N PRO A 602 -15.94 18.09 -25.14
CA PRO A 602 -16.21 18.82 -26.38
C PRO A 602 -17.12 18.08 -27.34
N VAL A 603 -16.96 16.78 -27.40
CA VAL A 603 -17.79 15.85 -28.17
C VAL A 603 -18.00 14.57 -27.35
N LYS A 604 -19.09 13.86 -27.60
CA LYS A 604 -19.40 12.60 -26.91
C LYS A 604 -18.22 11.61 -27.04
N GLY A 605 -17.79 11.04 -25.92
CA GLY A 605 -16.68 10.10 -25.86
C GLY A 605 -15.29 10.74 -25.77
N GLN A 606 -15.16 12.08 -25.68
CA GLN A 606 -13.88 12.76 -25.45
C GLN A 606 -13.98 13.65 -24.22
N GLU A 607 -13.19 13.36 -23.20
CA GLU A 607 -13.19 14.11 -21.94
C GLU A 607 -11.80 14.61 -21.62
N PHE A 608 -11.67 15.90 -21.38
CA PHE A 608 -10.50 16.55 -20.80
C PHE A 608 -10.81 16.92 -19.37
N TYR A 609 -9.91 16.64 -18.46
CA TYR A 609 -10.11 16.97 -17.06
C TYR A 609 -8.89 17.62 -16.45
N ALA A 610 -9.13 18.42 -15.43
CA ALA A 610 -8.08 18.96 -14.57
C ALA A 610 -8.56 18.93 -13.12
N SER A 611 -7.66 18.62 -12.20
CA SER A 611 -7.96 18.59 -10.78
C SER A 611 -6.81 19.06 -9.91
N TYR A 612 -7.18 19.60 -8.77
CA TYR A 612 -6.36 19.83 -7.60
C TYR A 612 -6.96 19.09 -6.43
N SER A 613 -6.14 18.37 -5.67
CA SER A 613 -6.58 17.74 -4.44
C SER A 613 -5.53 17.84 -3.35
N GLN A 614 -5.99 18.03 -2.12
CA GLN A 614 -5.15 18.03 -0.94
C GLN A 614 -5.54 16.85 -0.05
N GLY A 615 -4.58 15.95 0.20
CA GLY A 615 -4.69 14.88 1.17
C GLY A 615 -3.92 15.18 2.44
N PHE A 616 -4.22 14.47 3.50
CA PHE A 616 -3.40 14.49 4.69
C PHE A 616 -3.22 13.07 5.27
N GLU A 617 -2.14 12.92 6.01
CA GLU A 617 -1.83 11.70 6.76
C GLU A 617 -1.46 12.10 8.18
N LEU A 618 -1.96 11.33 9.14
CA LEU A 618 -1.42 11.38 10.49
C LEU A 618 -0.05 10.75 10.50
N PRO A 619 0.93 11.28 11.25
CA PRO A 619 2.21 10.63 11.40
C PRO A 619 2.02 9.25 12.03
N ASP A 620 2.83 8.28 11.61
CA ASP A 620 2.87 6.95 12.23
C ASP A 620 3.43 7.08 13.65
N ILE A 621 2.54 7.42 14.58
CA ILE A 621 2.91 7.65 15.97
C ILE A 621 3.42 6.37 16.63
N GLY A 622 2.95 5.22 16.19
CA GLY A 622 3.42 3.92 16.66
C GLY A 622 4.90 3.68 16.38
N VAL A 623 5.41 4.08 15.20
CA VAL A 623 6.83 3.99 14.86
C VAL A 623 7.65 4.95 15.72
N VAL A 624 7.14 6.14 15.95
CA VAL A 624 7.85 7.14 16.79
C VAL A 624 7.95 6.68 18.23
N VAL A 625 6.84 6.22 18.81
CA VAL A 625 6.76 5.82 20.22
C VAL A 625 7.60 4.55 20.50
N ARG A 626 7.53 3.53 19.63
CA ARG A 626 8.34 2.30 19.84
C ARG A 626 9.84 2.52 19.79
N ASN A 627 10.30 3.58 19.11
CA ASN A 627 11.72 3.97 19.05
C ASN A 627 12.08 5.08 20.03
N ALA A 628 11.15 5.49 20.91
CA ALA A 628 11.37 6.55 21.88
C ALA A 628 12.45 6.17 22.89
N THR A 629 13.25 7.13 23.26
CA THR A 629 14.20 7.04 24.38
C THR A 629 13.58 7.68 25.62
N PRO A 630 14.10 7.45 26.84
CA PRO A 630 13.59 8.10 28.05
C PRO A 630 13.52 9.64 27.99
N ALA A 631 14.37 10.26 27.16
CA ALA A 631 14.35 11.71 26.93
C ALA A 631 13.23 12.16 25.97
N PHE A 632 12.47 11.24 25.38
CA PHE A 632 11.41 11.57 24.44
C PHE A 632 10.26 12.29 25.15
N ASN A 633 9.82 13.40 24.55
CA ASN A 633 8.64 14.14 24.99
C ASN A 633 7.70 14.35 23.79
N LEU A 634 6.51 13.79 23.88
CA LEU A 634 5.51 13.87 22.81
C LEU A 634 5.08 15.32 22.52
N GLY A 635 4.97 16.15 23.54
CA GLY A 635 4.60 17.58 23.40
C GLY A 635 5.64 18.42 22.66
N ASN A 636 6.91 18.04 22.75
CA ASN A 636 8.03 18.70 22.06
C ASN A 636 8.37 18.03 20.73
N SER A 637 7.76 16.87 20.42
CA SER A 637 7.91 16.21 19.15
C SER A 637 7.16 17.00 18.08
N ASN A 638 7.85 17.48 17.06
CA ASN A 638 7.21 18.21 15.93
C ASN A 638 6.45 17.25 15.01
N LEU A 639 5.52 16.49 15.59
CA LEU A 639 4.68 15.52 14.89
C LEU A 639 3.46 16.23 14.30
N GLN A 640 3.66 16.90 13.18
CA GLN A 640 2.57 17.53 12.43
C GLN A 640 1.97 16.55 11.42
N ALA A 641 0.69 16.71 11.12
CA ALA A 641 0.04 16.02 10.01
C ALA A 641 0.74 16.35 8.68
N VAL A 642 0.93 15.35 7.85
CA VAL A 642 1.55 15.49 6.53
C VAL A 642 0.47 15.90 5.54
N LYS A 643 0.58 17.06 4.92
CA LYS A 643 -0.30 17.51 3.83
C LYS A 643 0.37 17.27 2.48
N THR A 644 -0.40 16.72 1.56
CA THR A 644 0.02 16.45 0.19
C THR A 644 -0.89 17.18 -0.79
N ASN A 645 -0.30 18.00 -1.65
CA ASN A 645 -1.01 18.69 -2.74
C ASN A 645 -0.74 17.95 -4.05
N THR A 646 -1.80 17.53 -4.73
CA THR A 646 -1.73 16.82 -6.01
C THR A 646 -2.47 17.63 -7.09
N TYR A 647 -1.78 17.82 -8.21
CA TYR A 647 -2.31 18.42 -9.43
C TYR A 647 -2.33 17.35 -10.51
N GLU A 648 -3.42 17.26 -11.24
CA GLU A 648 -3.57 16.30 -12.33
C GLU A 648 -4.30 16.95 -13.50
N MET A 649 -3.86 16.62 -14.70
CA MET A 649 -4.54 16.92 -15.96
C MET A 649 -4.55 15.66 -16.81
N GLY A 650 -5.63 15.41 -17.52
CA GLY A 650 -5.70 14.23 -18.35
C GLY A 650 -6.78 14.33 -19.42
N TRP A 651 -6.76 13.30 -20.22
CA TRP A 651 -7.71 13.05 -21.31
C TRP A 651 -8.16 11.60 -21.25
N ARG A 652 -9.44 11.36 -21.56
CA ARG A 652 -10.05 10.04 -21.79
C ARG A 652 -10.79 10.08 -23.10
N GLY A 653 -10.55 9.11 -23.94
CA GLY A 653 -11.20 8.96 -25.24
C GLY A 653 -11.86 7.59 -25.37
N LYS A 654 -13.12 7.56 -25.80
CA LYS A 654 -13.83 6.37 -26.24
C LYS A 654 -14.18 6.55 -27.71
N PHE A 655 -13.58 5.75 -28.53
CA PHE A 655 -13.88 5.60 -29.96
C PHE A 655 -14.70 4.34 -30.15
N SER A 656 -15.07 3.97 -31.37
CA SER A 656 -15.88 2.76 -31.59
C SER A 656 -15.31 1.55 -30.83
N ASN A 657 -14.10 1.16 -31.16
CA ASN A 657 -13.44 -0.07 -30.69
C ASN A 657 -12.23 0.20 -29.79
N VAL A 658 -11.96 1.45 -29.48
CA VAL A 658 -10.77 1.83 -28.72
C VAL A 658 -11.16 2.71 -27.54
N MET A 659 -10.65 2.35 -26.36
CA MET A 659 -10.60 3.24 -25.19
C MET A 659 -9.16 3.64 -24.94
N ALA A 660 -8.93 4.93 -24.70
CA ALA A 660 -7.61 5.43 -24.41
C ALA A 660 -7.65 6.48 -23.31
N ASN A 661 -6.59 6.55 -22.53
CA ASN A 661 -6.44 7.57 -21.51
C ASN A 661 -4.98 8.00 -21.38
N LEU A 662 -4.80 9.26 -20.98
CA LEU A 662 -3.49 9.83 -20.72
C LEU A 662 -3.62 10.83 -19.58
N SER A 663 -2.75 10.77 -18.58
CA SER A 663 -2.70 11.72 -17.49
C SER A 663 -1.28 12.12 -17.12
N VAL A 664 -1.14 13.37 -16.73
CA VAL A 664 0.07 13.95 -16.15
C VAL A 664 -0.27 14.40 -14.74
N PHE A 665 0.57 14.10 -13.78
CA PHE A 665 0.35 14.49 -12.40
C PHE A 665 1.62 15.02 -11.73
N GLN A 666 1.42 15.86 -10.72
CA GLN A 666 2.44 16.30 -9.79
C GLN A 666 1.90 16.28 -8.37
N SER A 667 2.62 15.63 -7.45
CA SER A 667 2.32 15.58 -6.03
C SER A 667 3.45 16.22 -5.22
N ARG A 668 3.11 17.10 -4.27
CA ARG A 668 4.07 17.80 -3.41
C ARG A 668 3.66 17.71 -1.95
N SER A 669 4.61 17.45 -1.08
CA SER A 669 4.45 17.52 0.36
C SER A 669 5.59 18.32 0.97
N ASN A 670 5.26 19.30 1.81
CA ASN A 670 6.28 20.09 2.52
C ASN A 670 6.82 19.35 3.75
N LEU A 671 6.11 18.32 4.20
CA LEU A 671 6.48 17.50 5.33
C LEU A 671 6.01 16.08 5.02
N GLY A 672 6.90 15.26 4.46
CA GLY A 672 6.66 13.85 4.24
C GLY A 672 7.03 13.03 5.48
N ALA A 673 6.67 11.76 5.48
CA ALA A 673 7.10 10.79 6.46
C ALA A 673 7.72 9.60 5.71
N VAL A 674 9.02 9.44 5.82
CA VAL A 674 9.76 8.33 5.22
C VAL A 674 10.23 7.41 6.32
N GLN A 675 9.93 6.14 6.23
CA GLN A 675 10.49 5.14 7.10
C GLN A 675 11.93 4.85 6.66
N SER A 676 12.86 4.97 7.59
CA SER A 676 14.28 4.67 7.40
C SER A 676 14.67 3.48 8.26
N PHE A 677 15.46 2.56 7.70
CA PHE A 677 15.93 1.35 8.37
C PHE A 677 17.38 1.45 8.90
N ASN A 678 17.95 2.64 8.98
CA ASN A 678 19.27 2.80 9.60
C ASN A 678 19.19 2.62 11.12
N ASN A 679 19.84 1.57 11.64
CA ASN A 679 19.86 1.21 13.06
C ASN A 679 18.47 1.02 13.71
N GLY A 680 17.55 0.45 12.96
CA GLY A 680 16.14 0.27 13.31
C GLY A 680 15.23 1.16 12.46
N LEU A 681 13.92 0.85 12.50
CA LEU A 681 12.93 1.61 11.76
C LEU A 681 12.70 2.97 12.46
N SER A 682 13.02 4.04 11.77
CA SER A 682 12.80 5.43 12.20
C SER A 682 11.94 6.19 11.22
N LEU A 683 11.30 7.27 11.68
CA LEU A 683 10.52 8.16 10.85
C LEU A 683 11.35 9.41 10.53
N LEU A 684 11.70 9.57 9.27
CA LEU A 684 12.37 10.77 8.77
C LEU A 684 11.33 11.74 8.19
N ARG A 685 11.46 13.01 8.54
CA ARG A 685 10.65 14.09 7.96
C ARG A 685 11.34 14.64 6.73
N THR A 686 10.66 14.60 5.59
CA THR A 686 11.21 15.00 4.30
C THR A 686 10.24 15.88 3.54
N ARG A 687 10.76 16.81 2.73
CA ARG A 687 9.95 17.46 1.68
C ARG A 687 9.99 16.57 0.44
N GLU A 688 8.85 16.37 -0.18
CA GLU A 688 8.73 15.42 -1.29
C GLU A 688 8.09 16.05 -2.51
N LYS A 689 8.60 15.70 -3.69
CA LYS A 689 8.06 16.07 -5.00
C LYS A 689 8.04 14.83 -5.87
N ILE A 690 6.86 14.47 -6.35
CA ILE A 690 6.67 13.34 -7.26
C ILE A 690 5.90 13.85 -8.47
N HIS A 691 6.32 13.48 -9.67
CA HIS A 691 5.58 13.75 -10.90
C HIS A 691 5.65 12.53 -11.80
N GLY A 692 4.67 12.39 -12.67
CA GLY A 692 4.59 11.25 -13.56
C GLY A 692 3.63 11.42 -14.70
N LEU A 693 3.72 10.46 -15.60
CA LEU A 693 2.89 10.29 -16.78
C LEU A 693 2.33 8.87 -16.76
N GLU A 694 1.03 8.74 -16.92
CA GLU A 694 0.32 7.47 -16.98
C GLU A 694 -0.56 7.44 -18.22
N GLY A 695 -0.67 6.30 -18.86
CA GLY A 695 -1.57 6.12 -19.99
C GLY A 695 -1.97 4.66 -20.18
N GLY A 696 -3.09 4.47 -20.88
CA GLY A 696 -3.61 3.18 -21.23
C GLY A 696 -4.33 3.23 -22.57
N LEU A 697 -4.38 2.10 -23.25
CA LEU A 697 -5.11 1.90 -24.48
C LEU A 697 -5.66 0.48 -24.49
N ASP A 698 -6.95 0.34 -24.77
CA ASP A 698 -7.65 -0.92 -24.91
C ASP A 698 -8.41 -0.94 -26.24
N TYR A 699 -8.28 -2.04 -26.94
CA TYR A 699 -8.96 -2.33 -28.20
C TYR A 699 -9.88 -3.53 -28.03
N PHE A 700 -11.06 -3.47 -28.62
CA PHE A 700 -12.04 -4.55 -28.66
C PHE A 700 -12.46 -4.78 -30.12
N SER A 701 -12.46 -6.03 -30.56
CA SER A 701 -12.91 -6.36 -31.91
C SER A 701 -14.45 -6.23 -32.03
N ASP A 702 -14.92 -5.96 -33.25
CA ASP A 702 -16.35 -5.80 -33.51
C ASP A 702 -17.19 -7.07 -33.23
N ASP A 703 -16.54 -8.22 -33.19
CA ASP A 703 -17.14 -9.53 -32.93
C ASP A 703 -17.01 -9.97 -31.47
N ASP A 704 -16.45 -9.11 -30.60
CA ASP A 704 -16.15 -9.36 -29.18
C ASP A 704 -15.23 -10.57 -28.92
N HIS A 705 -14.61 -11.15 -29.96
CA HIS A 705 -13.70 -12.28 -29.81
C HIS A 705 -12.31 -11.89 -29.36
N TRP A 706 -11.83 -10.70 -29.71
CA TRP A 706 -10.51 -10.24 -29.40
C TRP A 706 -10.55 -8.97 -28.57
N SER A 707 -9.78 -8.96 -27.50
CA SER A 707 -9.41 -7.73 -26.84
C SER A 707 -7.89 -7.67 -26.66
N ALA A 708 -7.32 -6.48 -26.79
CA ALA A 708 -5.92 -6.25 -26.60
C ALA A 708 -5.71 -4.87 -26.00
N GLY A 709 -4.78 -4.77 -25.10
CA GLY A 709 -4.52 -3.49 -24.47
C GLY A 709 -3.16 -3.42 -23.80
N GLY A 710 -2.90 -2.25 -23.26
CA GLY A 710 -1.67 -2.01 -22.53
C GLY A 710 -1.70 -0.70 -21.77
N SER A 711 -0.85 -0.61 -20.79
CA SER A 711 -0.67 0.61 -20.03
C SER A 711 0.81 0.91 -19.77
N PHE A 712 1.10 2.15 -19.50
CA PHE A 712 2.41 2.57 -19.07
C PHE A 712 2.32 3.52 -17.89
N THR A 713 3.35 3.50 -17.05
CA THR A 713 3.56 4.46 -15.96
C THR A 713 5.02 4.83 -15.88
N TRP A 714 5.29 6.12 -15.96
CA TRP A 714 6.60 6.68 -15.66
C TRP A 714 6.48 7.69 -14.54
N MET A 715 7.36 7.58 -13.53
CA MET A 715 7.38 8.47 -12.38
C MET A 715 8.79 8.85 -11.99
N LYS A 716 8.94 10.07 -11.46
CA LYS A 716 10.16 10.52 -10.80
C LYS A 716 9.80 11.18 -9.47
N GLY A 717 10.46 10.71 -8.40
CA GLY A 717 10.29 11.24 -7.05
C GLY A 717 11.60 11.80 -6.51
N ARG A 718 11.53 12.96 -5.86
CA ARG A 718 12.64 13.58 -5.15
C ARG A 718 12.23 13.93 -3.74
N GLU A 719 13.15 13.75 -2.81
CA GLU A 719 12.97 14.08 -1.40
C GLU A 719 14.09 14.97 -0.86
N LEU A 720 13.77 15.81 0.10
CA LEU A 720 14.72 16.65 0.82
C LEU A 720 14.60 16.35 2.32
N PRO A 721 15.43 15.47 2.88
CA PRO A 721 15.52 15.23 4.31
C PRO A 721 15.90 16.51 5.08
N GLN A 722 15.45 16.64 6.32
CA GLN A 722 15.65 17.85 7.14
C GLN A 722 17.11 18.28 7.27
N ALA A 723 18.04 17.33 7.28
CA ALA A 723 19.48 17.61 7.43
C ALA A 723 20.25 17.72 6.09
N ALA A 724 19.58 17.55 4.95
CA ALA A 724 20.22 17.55 3.63
C ALA A 724 20.21 18.95 3.01
N SER A 725 21.30 19.28 2.31
CA SER A 725 21.45 20.56 1.60
C SER A 725 20.74 20.60 0.23
N GLY A 726 20.24 19.46 -0.28
CA GLY A 726 19.62 19.38 -1.60
C GLY A 726 18.67 18.22 -1.75
N TYR A 727 17.82 18.30 -2.78
CA TYR A 727 16.92 17.22 -3.14
C TYR A 727 17.70 16.03 -3.71
N GLN A 728 17.37 14.84 -3.22
CA GLN A 728 17.88 13.55 -3.70
C GLN A 728 16.75 12.74 -4.34
N ASP A 729 17.08 11.77 -5.17
CA ASP A 729 16.10 10.87 -5.74
C ASP A 729 15.54 9.94 -4.66
N MET A 730 14.24 9.72 -4.68
CA MET A 730 13.57 8.78 -3.77
C MET A 730 14.00 7.34 -4.14
N THR A 731 13.99 6.47 -3.15
CA THR A 731 14.35 5.06 -3.35
C THR A 731 13.41 4.38 -4.34
N GLY A 732 13.91 3.40 -5.09
CA GLY A 732 13.12 2.55 -5.99
C GLY A 732 12.03 1.74 -5.28
N PHE A 733 12.10 1.67 -3.95
CA PHE A 733 11.07 1.06 -3.11
C PHE A 733 9.75 1.86 -3.14
N ARG A 734 9.83 3.20 -3.23
CA ARG A 734 8.66 4.09 -3.30
C ARG A 734 8.30 4.48 -4.73
N ILE A 735 9.30 4.68 -5.57
CA ILE A 735 9.13 5.09 -6.96
C ILE A 735 9.54 3.90 -7.85
N PRO A 736 8.57 3.13 -8.36
CA PRO A 736 8.87 2.03 -9.25
C PRO A 736 9.54 2.53 -10.55
N PRO A 737 10.30 1.68 -11.24
CA PRO A 737 10.83 1.97 -12.57
C PRO A 737 9.70 2.18 -13.59
N LEU A 738 10.06 2.58 -14.81
CA LEU A 738 9.11 2.59 -15.92
C LEU A 738 8.39 1.23 -16.00
N LYS A 739 7.09 1.25 -15.91
CA LYS A 739 6.24 0.06 -15.98
C LYS A 739 5.48 0.07 -17.28
N LEU A 740 5.53 -1.05 -17.98
CA LEU A 740 4.78 -1.32 -19.19
C LEU A 740 4.01 -2.61 -18.98
N THR A 741 2.73 -2.60 -19.29
CA THR A 741 1.89 -3.80 -19.31
C THR A 741 1.23 -3.94 -20.67
N ALA A 742 1.05 -5.18 -21.12
CA ALA A 742 0.29 -5.48 -22.33
C ALA A 742 -0.44 -6.78 -22.12
N TYR A 743 -1.61 -6.89 -22.74
CA TYR A 743 -2.40 -8.12 -22.77
C TYR A 743 -3.04 -8.32 -24.15
N VAL A 744 -3.31 -9.56 -24.46
CA VAL A 744 -4.17 -9.98 -25.56
C VAL A 744 -5.07 -11.06 -25.03
N GLU A 745 -6.35 -10.97 -25.30
CA GLU A 745 -7.34 -11.97 -24.91
C GLU A 745 -8.12 -12.40 -26.15
N TYR A 746 -8.34 -13.71 -26.26
CA TYR A 746 -9.18 -14.32 -27.29
C TYR A 746 -10.34 -15.07 -26.63
N ARG A 747 -11.56 -14.72 -26.96
CA ARG A 747 -12.79 -15.34 -26.51
C ARG A 747 -13.54 -15.95 -27.71
N PRO A 748 -13.27 -17.21 -28.03
CA PRO A 748 -13.98 -17.86 -29.16
C PRO A 748 -15.50 -17.98 -28.94
N ASP A 749 -15.92 -18.05 -27.67
CA ASP A 749 -17.32 -18.03 -27.26
C ASP A 749 -17.45 -17.57 -25.80
N ALA A 750 -18.66 -17.49 -25.27
CA ALA A 750 -18.93 -17.05 -23.90
C ALA A 750 -18.38 -17.99 -22.80
N ARG A 751 -17.84 -19.16 -23.15
CA ARG A 751 -17.36 -20.18 -22.20
C ARG A 751 -15.84 -20.25 -22.09
N TRP A 752 -15.13 -19.75 -23.12
CA TRP A 752 -13.68 -19.86 -23.22
C TRP A 752 -13.02 -18.50 -23.39
N SER A 753 -11.93 -18.27 -22.63
CA SER A 753 -11.03 -17.13 -22.84
C SER A 753 -9.58 -17.60 -22.73
N HIS A 754 -8.70 -17.05 -23.55
CA HIS A 754 -7.29 -17.41 -23.62
C HIS A 754 -6.40 -16.19 -23.59
#